data_4e7a05e471d932598cfc94cb39388e06
#
_entry.id   4e7a05e471d932598cfc94cb39388e06
#
_cell.length_a   1.000
_cell.length_b   1.000
_cell.length_c   1.000
_cell.angle_alpha   90.00
_cell.angle_beta   90.00
_cell.angle_gamma   90.00
#
_symmetry.space_group_name_H-M   'P 1'
#
loop_
_entity.id
_entity.type
_entity.pdbx_description
1 polymer ?
#
loop_
_entity_poly.entity_id
_entity_poly.type
_entity_poly.pdbx_seq_one_letter_code
_entity_poly.pdbx_strand_id
1 'polypeptide(L)'
;VKKMILCLLSASLICLVAPVSTKAFSGEVTQGAGSYSTTLPAGAATPQNEIYKTANVTSPMPTNDWWSSLAWVPYSEAQYPHPLALKNQQNGLRIFNPSGKITVNPGYIAGWMDDVNDFTIGHSVSASFPDAKVDGFSDWFVKSLFQSGNNKMSATYGHGSPYVFFEFGGGNPKLSFNGVPEVWSGSASSPVLGITVNGSHYGLFGPSGSTWSGLGTSTLINQLNGKNYFTVAALPDKTTATLDKFQQYAYSFVTNSKAQYSYNEASSEVTTTFTVATTAKEGTQSGTIFALYPHQWKNSSQPLLGYTYNSVRGLMKTAEGASFQTKMNFTGVLPSLPDLGSYDKSMLNRYIDEAKAEVYSGDRDTYWTGKRLGKLAALAPIADQTGNTAAATQFRNEIKSRLQDWFKASDSSGNLKSSSLFVYNNNWGTLIGYPDSFGSAIELNDHHFHYGYFIKAAAEIARVDKNWASDSQWGQMVQLLIRDIANTDRSDSKFPYLRNFDPYAGHTWASGHAKFGDGNNNESSSEAMNAWAGLILWGEATGNTQTRDLGIYLYTTEMNAINEYWFDVHGTNTPEGMQSATASMIWGGKTVGNATWWTNNAAEVHGINWLPITSASLYLTQYSEYAAKNYNDLLRKSGGNFSPWEDIVYMYRAISDPSDAKAKFNARVAAMTPEAGNSKANAYHWIYNLDALGNIDRSITANSPIYAVFHKNGVKTYVAYNFTNQVKTVTFSDGHSITVQPNSFNAGNGSGGGNPQPDTEAPSIPANVRVTTKTASAVTLEWDAATDNVGVTGYIVYKDGAQAAETSGISASMTGLNAASTYSFTVKARDAAGNLSAASHAVSVTTEAASGGNEGGGETEDYKAGARFVSDREALLQFTPKTASAYVDVHYTLTGGQQLNYRMTNNDGVWEQRVKDLSIGKTVSYWFTYEKAGLQYETPSFSYTHQQTASTTTDAPELPLPSVDPVFDKTS
;
A
#
# COMPACT_ATOMS: atom_id res chain seq x y z
N VAL A 1 -66.22 3.06 -46.87
CA VAL A 1 -66.78 4.39 -46.50
C VAL A 1 -66.00 4.92 -45.30
N LYS A 2 -65.33 6.11 -45.48
CA LYS A 2 -64.83 7.09 -44.52
C LYS A 2 -63.58 6.79 -43.80
N LYS A 3 -62.68 7.52 -44.12
CA LYS A 3 -61.95 8.77 -43.92
C LYS A 3 -60.60 8.51 -43.17
N MET A 4 -59.61 8.73 -44.00
CA MET A 4 -58.21 9.01 -43.55
C MET A 4 -58.20 10.27 -42.66
N ILE A 5 -57.42 10.20 -41.56
CA ILE A 5 -56.79 11.36 -40.93
C ILE A 5 -55.33 11.10 -40.88
N LEU A 6 -54.57 11.98 -41.54
CA LEU A 6 -53.12 12.01 -41.63
C LEU A 6 -52.59 12.69 -40.38
N CYS A 7 -51.78 12.01 -39.53
CA CYS A 7 -50.93 12.63 -38.54
C CYS A 7 -49.49 12.51 -38.98
N LEU A 8 -48.90 13.63 -39.32
CA LEU A 8 -47.42 13.76 -39.45
C LEU A 8 -46.74 13.58 -38.11
N LEU A 9 -46.00 12.51 -37.96
CA LEU A 9 -44.99 12.39 -36.91
C LEU A 9 -43.63 12.74 -37.53
N SER A 10 -43.07 13.87 -37.08
CA SER A 10 -41.70 14.24 -37.31
C SER A 10 -40.80 13.27 -36.48
N ALA A 11 -40.15 12.34 -37.16
CA ALA A 11 -39.13 11.48 -36.56
C ALA A 11 -37.85 12.27 -36.46
N SER A 12 -37.54 12.72 -35.23
CA SER A 12 -36.20 13.17 -34.86
C SER A 12 -35.27 11.97 -34.83
N LEU A 13 -34.38 11.88 -35.82
CA LEU A 13 -33.32 10.89 -35.87
C LEU A 13 -32.26 11.25 -34.81
N ILE A 14 -32.39 10.70 -33.60
CA ILE A 14 -31.31 10.68 -32.63
C ILE A 14 -30.33 9.60 -33.14
N CYS A 15 -29.23 10.03 -33.76
CA CYS A 15 -28.07 9.19 -33.96
C CYS A 15 -27.52 8.82 -32.58
N LEU A 16 -27.95 7.68 -32.07
CA LEU A 16 -27.17 6.98 -31.04
C LEU A 16 -25.84 6.57 -31.72
N VAL A 17 -24.82 7.31 -31.48
CA VAL A 17 -23.46 6.83 -31.69
C VAL A 17 -23.28 5.72 -30.67
N ALA A 18 -23.49 4.47 -31.08
CA ALA A 18 -23.05 3.33 -30.29
C ALA A 18 -21.54 3.51 -30.05
N PRO A 19 -21.05 3.28 -28.82
CA PRO A 19 -19.63 3.27 -28.60
C PRO A 19 -19.05 2.23 -29.55
N VAL A 20 -18.09 2.66 -30.38
CA VAL A 20 -17.29 1.75 -31.19
C VAL A 20 -16.62 0.82 -30.19
N SER A 21 -17.09 -0.40 -30.09
CA SER A 21 -16.43 -1.47 -29.37
C SER A 21 -15.10 -1.68 -30.08
N THR A 22 -14.04 -1.07 -29.54
CA THR A 22 -12.68 -1.41 -29.95
C THR A 22 -12.51 -2.88 -29.66
N LYS A 23 -12.16 -3.65 -30.70
CA LYS A 23 -11.99 -5.09 -30.60
C LYS A 23 -10.83 -5.32 -29.62
N ALA A 24 -11.14 -5.87 -28.42
CA ALA A 24 -10.12 -6.24 -27.46
C ALA A 24 -9.09 -7.18 -28.11
N PHE A 25 -7.80 -7.02 -27.78
CA PHE A 25 -6.79 -7.97 -28.23
C PHE A 25 -7.07 -9.36 -27.64
N SER A 26 -6.60 -10.41 -28.34
CA SER A 26 -6.74 -11.77 -27.82
C SER A 26 -5.96 -11.95 -26.51
N GLY A 27 -6.64 -12.25 -25.41
CA GLY A 27 -6.04 -12.42 -24.09
C GLY A 27 -6.37 -11.31 -23.08
N GLU A 28 -7.15 -10.30 -23.46
CA GLU A 28 -7.67 -9.32 -22.51
C GLU A 28 -8.80 -9.91 -21.68
N VAL A 29 -8.75 -9.73 -20.37
CA VAL A 29 -9.79 -10.17 -19.42
C VAL A 29 -10.31 -8.96 -18.67
N THR A 30 -11.56 -8.61 -18.94
CA THR A 30 -12.23 -7.46 -18.33
C THR A 30 -12.56 -7.72 -16.85
N GLN A 31 -12.37 -6.70 -16.00
CA GLN A 31 -12.67 -6.68 -14.58
C GLN A 31 -13.27 -5.31 -14.20
N GLY A 32 -14.60 -5.22 -14.14
CA GLY A 32 -15.30 -3.95 -13.99
C GLY A 32 -14.99 -3.00 -15.16
N ALA A 33 -14.50 -1.79 -14.87
CA ALA A 33 -14.04 -0.83 -15.86
C ALA A 33 -12.58 -1.09 -16.30
N GLY A 34 -11.86 -2.01 -15.63
CA GLY A 34 -10.49 -2.38 -15.92
C GLY A 34 -10.33 -3.68 -16.67
N SER A 35 -9.09 -4.08 -16.89
CA SER A 35 -8.71 -5.35 -17.49
C SER A 35 -7.29 -5.74 -17.14
N TYR A 36 -7.00 -7.04 -17.21
CA TYR A 36 -5.65 -7.59 -17.20
C TYR A 36 -5.43 -8.43 -18.48
N SER A 37 -4.16 -8.72 -18.76
CA SER A 37 -3.81 -9.57 -19.91
C SER A 37 -3.47 -11.00 -19.47
N THR A 38 -3.70 -11.97 -20.35
CA THR A 38 -3.09 -13.32 -20.30
C THR A 38 -2.01 -13.48 -21.36
N THR A 39 -1.74 -12.43 -22.14
CA THR A 39 -0.69 -12.35 -23.15
C THR A 39 0.41 -11.41 -22.65
N LEU A 40 1.65 -11.85 -22.74
CA LEU A 40 2.81 -11.04 -22.35
C LEU A 40 3.08 -9.92 -23.36
N PRO A 41 3.45 -8.71 -22.91
CA PRO A 41 4.04 -7.71 -23.77
C PRO A 41 5.33 -8.22 -24.43
N ALA A 42 5.64 -7.71 -25.60
CA ALA A 42 6.85 -8.12 -26.31
C ALA A 42 8.11 -7.81 -25.48
N GLY A 43 8.93 -8.83 -25.27
CA GLY A 43 10.17 -8.73 -24.49
C GLY A 43 9.99 -8.71 -22.97
N ALA A 44 8.79 -8.87 -22.45
CA ALA A 44 8.54 -8.94 -21.02
C ALA A 44 9.13 -10.22 -20.41
N ALA A 45 9.76 -10.09 -19.24
CA ALA A 45 10.28 -11.19 -18.48
C ALA A 45 9.15 -12.03 -17.86
N THR A 46 9.40 -13.35 -17.65
CA THR A 46 8.42 -14.27 -17.08
C THR A 46 9.10 -15.30 -16.19
N PRO A 47 8.44 -15.84 -15.17
CA PRO A 47 9.01 -16.91 -14.37
C PRO A 47 9.20 -18.17 -15.21
N GLN A 48 10.04 -19.07 -14.73
CA GLN A 48 10.27 -20.36 -15.38
C GLN A 48 8.95 -21.13 -15.57
N ASN A 49 8.89 -21.91 -16.66
CA ASN A 49 7.69 -22.73 -16.94
C ASN A 49 7.66 -24.02 -16.13
N GLU A 50 8.83 -24.56 -15.76
CA GLU A 50 8.93 -25.82 -15.02
C GLU A 50 8.58 -25.60 -13.54
N ILE A 51 7.67 -26.41 -13.03
CA ILE A 51 7.30 -26.47 -11.62
C ILE A 51 7.50 -27.92 -11.16
N TYR A 52 8.34 -28.13 -10.15
CA TYR A 52 8.62 -29.47 -9.60
C TYR A 52 7.49 -29.93 -8.68
N LYS A 53 6.38 -30.37 -9.29
CA LYS A 53 5.21 -30.90 -8.60
C LYS A 53 4.71 -32.19 -9.23
N THR A 54 4.00 -33.00 -8.45
CA THR A 54 3.32 -34.20 -8.96
C THR A 54 1.93 -33.85 -9.52
N ALA A 55 1.30 -34.80 -10.21
CA ALA A 55 -0.07 -34.63 -10.68
C ALA A 55 -1.12 -34.54 -9.54
N ASN A 56 -0.74 -34.89 -8.32
CA ASN A 56 -1.61 -34.76 -7.14
C ASN A 56 -1.88 -33.29 -6.77
N VAL A 57 -0.96 -32.38 -7.14
CA VAL A 57 -1.08 -30.95 -6.87
C VAL A 57 -1.75 -30.24 -8.03
N THR A 58 -3.04 -30.01 -7.90
CA THR A 58 -3.89 -29.40 -8.94
C THR A 58 -4.22 -27.93 -8.66
N SER A 59 -4.09 -27.50 -7.41
CA SER A 59 -4.27 -26.08 -7.00
C SER A 59 -3.13 -25.20 -7.49
N PRO A 60 -3.31 -23.85 -7.53
CA PRO A 60 -2.23 -22.91 -7.75
C PRO A 60 -1.08 -23.15 -6.76
N MET A 61 0.15 -23.08 -7.28
CA MET A 61 1.34 -23.35 -6.46
C MET A 61 1.66 -22.17 -5.56
N PRO A 62 1.76 -22.35 -4.24
CA PRO A 62 2.27 -21.30 -3.36
C PRO A 62 3.70 -20.93 -3.74
N THR A 63 3.95 -19.63 -3.83
CA THR A 63 5.28 -19.02 -3.89
C THR A 63 5.44 -18.14 -2.66
N ASN A 64 6.59 -17.57 -2.42
CA ASN A 64 6.81 -16.72 -1.24
C ASN A 64 6.55 -17.45 0.08
N ASP A 65 6.88 -18.74 0.12
CA ASP A 65 6.74 -19.60 1.29
C ASP A 65 8.12 -20.10 1.74
N TRP A 66 8.27 -20.54 2.98
CA TRP A 66 9.54 -21.06 3.53
C TRP A 66 10.07 -22.30 2.77
N TRP A 67 9.20 -23.03 2.06
CA TRP A 67 9.54 -24.23 1.32
C TRP A 67 9.53 -24.07 -0.21
N SER A 68 9.28 -22.85 -0.74
CA SER A 68 9.03 -22.62 -2.18
C SER A 68 10.14 -23.13 -3.10
N SER A 69 11.39 -23.18 -2.63
CA SER A 69 12.50 -23.71 -3.45
C SER A 69 12.25 -25.13 -3.95
N LEU A 70 11.50 -25.96 -3.22
CA LEU A 70 11.12 -27.32 -3.63
C LEU A 70 10.30 -27.34 -4.94
N ALA A 71 9.54 -26.29 -5.21
CA ALA A 71 8.77 -26.16 -6.45
C ALA A 71 9.58 -25.56 -7.61
N TRP A 72 10.68 -24.86 -7.30
CA TRP A 72 11.44 -24.09 -8.28
C TRP A 72 12.68 -24.81 -8.84
N VAL A 73 13.25 -25.78 -8.14
CA VAL A 73 14.47 -26.48 -8.54
C VAL A 73 14.31 -28.00 -8.39
N PRO A 74 15.12 -28.83 -9.06
CA PRO A 74 15.01 -30.30 -8.98
C PRO A 74 15.06 -30.84 -7.55
N TYR A 75 15.79 -30.15 -6.69
CA TYR A 75 15.85 -30.40 -5.24
C TYR A 75 15.68 -29.06 -4.52
N SER A 76 15.31 -29.05 -3.25
CA SER A 76 15.17 -27.78 -2.54
C SER A 76 16.53 -27.18 -2.17
N GLU A 77 16.56 -25.86 -1.92
CA GLU A 77 17.55 -25.27 -1.03
C GLU A 77 17.19 -25.59 0.43
N ALA A 78 18.01 -25.12 1.38
CA ALA A 78 17.74 -25.35 2.78
C ALA A 78 16.41 -24.70 3.21
N GLN A 79 15.60 -25.47 3.91
CA GLN A 79 14.28 -25.12 4.41
C GLN A 79 14.32 -25.14 5.94
N TYR A 80 13.70 -24.14 6.59
CA TYR A 80 13.81 -23.94 8.03
C TYR A 80 12.43 -23.94 8.70
N PRO A 81 11.75 -25.13 8.76
CA PRO A 81 10.46 -25.20 9.45
C PRO A 81 10.59 -25.08 10.98
N HIS A 82 11.77 -25.12 11.54
CA HIS A 82 12.04 -25.18 12.97
C HIS A 82 11.08 -26.10 13.74
N PRO A 83 11.55 -26.85 14.73
CA PRO A 83 12.94 -26.88 15.23
C PRO A 83 13.96 -27.59 14.31
N LEU A 84 13.53 -28.13 13.20
CA LEU A 84 14.38 -28.78 12.21
C LEU A 84 14.73 -27.83 11.06
N ALA A 85 15.86 -28.06 10.42
CA ALA A 85 16.22 -27.58 9.10
C ALA A 85 16.42 -28.77 8.15
N LEU A 86 15.93 -28.65 6.92
CA LEU A 86 15.81 -29.76 5.98
C LEU A 86 16.28 -29.33 4.59
N LYS A 87 16.89 -30.28 3.83
CA LYS A 87 17.22 -30.02 2.43
C LYS A 87 16.99 -31.29 1.60
N ASN A 88 16.17 -31.18 0.56
CA ASN A 88 15.97 -32.26 -0.41
C ASN A 88 17.19 -32.35 -1.33
N GLN A 89 17.72 -33.53 -1.53
CA GLN A 89 18.90 -33.80 -2.34
C GLN A 89 18.76 -35.08 -3.14
N GLN A 90 19.69 -35.32 -4.07
CA GLN A 90 19.67 -36.49 -4.95
C GLN A 90 19.60 -37.83 -4.19
N ASN A 91 20.23 -37.93 -3.03
CA ASN A 91 20.30 -39.14 -2.23
C ASN A 91 19.27 -39.24 -1.10
N GLY A 92 18.34 -38.25 -1.04
CA GLY A 92 17.25 -38.17 -0.05
C GLY A 92 17.12 -36.85 0.68
N LEU A 93 16.55 -36.87 1.86
CA LEU A 93 16.31 -35.70 2.69
C LEU A 93 17.42 -35.57 3.75
N ARG A 94 18.16 -34.46 3.71
CA ARG A 94 19.08 -34.05 4.78
C ARG A 94 18.30 -33.54 5.96
N ILE A 95 18.74 -33.86 7.16
CA ILE A 95 18.14 -33.45 8.42
C ILE A 95 19.22 -32.78 9.29
N PHE A 96 18.86 -31.67 9.89
CA PHE A 96 19.67 -30.89 10.79
C PHE A 96 18.81 -30.29 11.92
N ASN A 97 19.29 -30.39 13.16
CA ASN A 97 18.69 -29.71 14.29
C ASN A 97 19.58 -28.54 14.72
N PRO A 98 19.18 -27.27 14.42
CA PRO A 98 19.94 -26.08 14.78
C PRO A 98 19.92 -25.76 16.27
N SER A 99 19.02 -26.34 17.06
CA SER A 99 18.93 -26.09 18.50
C SER A 99 20.23 -26.49 19.21
N GLY A 100 20.90 -25.57 19.87
CA GLY A 100 22.22 -25.79 20.45
C GLY A 100 23.41 -25.54 19.52
N LYS A 101 23.15 -25.21 18.24
CA LYS A 101 24.17 -24.90 17.21
C LYS A 101 24.05 -23.49 16.65
N ILE A 102 23.23 -22.66 17.27
CA ILE A 102 23.05 -21.26 16.86
C ILE A 102 24.30 -20.49 17.16
N THR A 103 24.85 -19.84 16.14
CA THR A 103 26.00 -18.94 16.25
C THR A 103 25.54 -17.50 16.34
N VAL A 104 26.22 -16.69 17.14
CA VAL A 104 25.90 -15.29 17.36
C VAL A 104 27.14 -14.46 17.04
N ASN A 105 26.97 -13.47 16.19
CA ASN A 105 27.99 -12.50 15.80
C ASN A 105 27.45 -11.08 16.03
N PRO A 106 28.31 -10.06 16.09
CA PRO A 106 27.85 -8.68 16.28
C PRO A 106 26.78 -8.21 15.29
N GLY A 107 26.79 -8.70 14.06
CA GLY A 107 25.87 -8.29 12.98
C GLY A 107 24.78 -9.31 12.62
N TYR A 108 24.84 -10.53 13.15
CA TYR A 108 23.83 -11.54 12.80
C TYR A 108 23.75 -12.69 13.81
N ILE A 109 22.64 -13.41 13.77
CA ILE A 109 22.40 -14.70 14.42
C ILE A 109 22.19 -15.72 13.31
N ALA A 110 22.78 -16.92 13.40
CA ALA A 110 22.64 -17.95 12.40
C ALA A 110 22.49 -19.35 13.02
N GLY A 111 21.53 -20.09 12.48
CA GLY A 111 21.31 -21.52 12.72
C GLY A 111 21.17 -22.26 11.39
N TRP A 112 22.00 -21.89 10.43
CA TRP A 112 21.94 -22.39 9.05
C TRP A 112 22.43 -23.83 8.91
N MET A 113 21.88 -24.54 7.95
CA MET A 113 22.31 -25.83 7.49
C MET A 113 23.40 -25.63 6.41
N ASP A 114 24.63 -25.43 6.83
CA ASP A 114 25.77 -25.36 5.94
C ASP A 114 26.07 -26.75 5.33
N ASP A 115 27.30 -27.05 4.94
CA ASP A 115 27.73 -28.37 4.49
C ASP A 115 27.64 -29.45 5.58
N VAL A 116 27.41 -29.03 6.84
CA VAL A 116 27.25 -29.95 7.99
C VAL A 116 25.77 -30.26 8.18
N ASN A 117 25.41 -31.53 7.98
CA ASN A 117 24.11 -32.08 8.37
C ASN A 117 24.30 -33.06 9.52
N ASP A 118 23.21 -33.40 10.22
CA ASP A 118 23.27 -34.47 11.21
C ASP A 118 23.24 -35.82 10.51
N PHE A 119 22.35 -36.03 9.54
CA PHE A 119 22.30 -37.21 8.69
C PHE A 119 21.38 -37.00 7.49
N THR A 120 21.42 -37.95 6.55
CA THR A 120 20.51 -37.99 5.40
C THR A 120 19.67 -39.26 5.48
N ILE A 121 18.36 -39.13 5.24
CA ILE A 121 17.45 -40.25 5.05
C ILE A 121 17.23 -40.43 3.54
N GLY A 122 17.60 -41.60 3.05
CA GLY A 122 17.39 -42.05 1.68
C GLY A 122 16.70 -43.39 1.63
N HIS A 123 16.85 -44.10 0.50
CA HIS A 123 16.15 -45.32 0.19
C HIS A 123 17.16 -46.49 0.09
N SER A 124 16.86 -47.66 0.68
CA SER A 124 17.81 -48.77 0.73
C SER A 124 18.11 -49.41 -0.63
N VAL A 125 17.22 -49.22 -1.63
CA VAL A 125 17.37 -49.78 -2.99
C VAL A 125 17.79 -48.72 -3.98
N SER A 126 17.21 -47.52 -3.91
CA SER A 126 17.54 -46.41 -4.81
C SER A 126 18.63 -45.53 -4.20
N ALA A 127 19.82 -45.55 -4.79
CA ALA A 127 20.95 -44.75 -4.32
C ALA A 127 20.77 -43.24 -4.63
N SER A 128 19.95 -42.93 -5.65
CA SER A 128 19.69 -41.57 -6.09
C SER A 128 18.29 -41.45 -6.71
N PHE A 129 17.79 -40.25 -6.71
CA PHE A 129 16.51 -39.83 -7.32
C PHE A 129 16.80 -38.72 -8.33
N PRO A 130 16.01 -38.62 -9.43
CA PRO A 130 16.21 -37.56 -10.42
C PRO A 130 15.81 -36.17 -9.91
N ASP A 131 14.85 -36.10 -9.02
CA ASP A 131 14.33 -34.89 -8.41
C ASP A 131 13.60 -35.22 -7.11
N ALA A 132 13.19 -34.14 -6.39
CA ALA A 132 12.20 -34.18 -5.34
C ALA A 132 11.08 -33.21 -5.74
N LYS A 133 9.83 -33.66 -5.68
CA LYS A 133 8.67 -32.88 -6.11
C LYS A 133 7.70 -32.61 -4.98
N VAL A 134 7.03 -31.46 -5.05
CA VAL A 134 5.87 -31.20 -4.18
C VAL A 134 4.77 -32.20 -4.52
N ASP A 135 4.39 -33.05 -3.56
CA ASP A 135 3.34 -34.05 -3.69
C ASP A 135 2.03 -33.64 -2.96
N GLY A 136 2.10 -32.59 -2.19
CA GLY A 136 1.00 -31.96 -1.46
C GLY A 136 1.51 -30.90 -0.51
N PHE A 137 0.64 -29.99 -0.13
CA PHE A 137 0.91 -28.95 0.85
C PHE A 137 -0.37 -28.54 1.58
N SER A 138 -0.22 -27.88 2.70
CA SER A 138 -1.30 -27.26 3.47
C SER A 138 -0.77 -25.96 4.08
N ASP A 139 -1.50 -25.27 4.95
CA ASP A 139 -1.17 -23.90 5.36
C ASP A 139 0.26 -23.74 5.95
N TRP A 140 0.85 -24.77 6.54
CA TRP A 140 2.25 -24.73 7.03
C TRP A 140 2.99 -26.09 6.98
N PHE A 141 2.45 -27.07 6.25
CA PHE A 141 3.11 -28.35 5.98
C PHE A 141 3.28 -28.56 4.49
N VAL A 142 4.37 -29.22 4.11
CA VAL A 142 4.64 -29.67 2.74
C VAL A 142 4.98 -31.16 2.73
N LYS A 143 4.61 -31.84 1.66
CA LYS A 143 5.01 -33.21 1.36
C LYS A 143 5.90 -33.22 0.11
N SER A 144 7.13 -33.68 0.26
CA SER A 144 8.03 -33.95 -0.86
C SER A 144 7.98 -35.42 -1.28
N LEU A 145 8.11 -35.67 -2.58
CA LEU A 145 8.19 -37.02 -3.17
C LEU A 145 9.47 -37.18 -3.95
N PHE A 146 10.23 -38.20 -3.60
CA PHE A 146 11.35 -38.74 -4.33
C PHE A 146 10.93 -40.03 -5.03
N GLN A 147 11.10 -40.13 -6.34
CA GLN A 147 10.71 -41.32 -7.08
C GLN A 147 11.73 -41.71 -8.18
N SER A 148 12.10 -42.99 -8.21
CA SER A 148 12.90 -43.58 -9.26
C SER A 148 12.31 -44.96 -9.63
N GLY A 149 11.56 -45.00 -10.74
CA GLY A 149 10.78 -46.20 -11.10
C GLY A 149 9.73 -46.51 -10.04
N ASN A 150 9.78 -47.76 -9.53
CA ASN A 150 8.87 -48.23 -8.47
C ASN A 150 9.34 -47.85 -7.05
N ASN A 151 10.57 -47.37 -6.91
CA ASN A 151 11.10 -46.97 -5.61
C ASN A 151 10.64 -45.55 -5.27
N LYS A 152 10.06 -45.39 -4.11
CA LYS A 152 9.48 -44.13 -3.64
C LYS A 152 9.87 -43.84 -2.21
N MET A 153 10.12 -42.59 -1.93
CA MET A 153 10.20 -42.05 -0.58
C MET A 153 9.46 -40.70 -0.56
N SER A 154 8.45 -40.55 0.28
CA SER A 154 7.87 -39.24 0.55
C SER A 154 8.16 -38.79 1.97
N ALA A 155 8.30 -37.48 2.16
CA ALA A 155 8.53 -36.88 3.47
C ALA A 155 7.53 -35.76 3.71
N THR A 156 6.83 -35.76 4.83
CA THR A 156 5.92 -34.72 5.28
C THR A 156 6.51 -34.02 6.49
N TYR A 157 6.63 -32.68 6.41
CA TYR A 157 7.21 -31.83 7.44
C TYR A 157 6.61 -30.42 7.37
N GLY A 158 6.72 -29.66 8.45
CA GLY A 158 6.14 -28.33 8.52
C GLY A 158 6.66 -27.50 9.69
N HIS A 159 6.30 -26.22 9.68
CA HIS A 159 6.64 -25.31 10.76
C HIS A 159 6.18 -25.83 12.11
N GLY A 160 7.01 -25.64 13.12
CA GLY A 160 6.73 -26.04 14.48
C GLY A 160 6.64 -27.56 14.71
N SER A 161 6.92 -28.39 13.69
CA SER A 161 6.90 -29.85 13.83
C SER A 161 8.28 -30.37 14.19
N PRO A 162 8.46 -31.01 15.35
CA PRO A 162 9.69 -31.74 15.61
C PRO A 162 9.79 -33.03 14.80
N TYR A 163 8.71 -33.43 14.11
CA TYR A 163 8.63 -34.68 13.36
C TYR A 163 8.84 -34.47 11.86
N VAL A 164 9.47 -35.49 11.21
CA VAL A 164 9.39 -35.73 9.76
C VAL A 164 8.78 -37.10 9.57
N PHE A 165 7.66 -37.18 8.85
CA PHE A 165 6.92 -38.39 8.58
C PHE A 165 7.26 -38.91 7.20
N PHE A 166 7.71 -40.18 7.09
CA PHE A 166 8.12 -40.79 5.83
C PHE A 166 7.19 -41.92 5.42
N GLU A 167 6.97 -42.07 4.10
CA GLU A 167 6.36 -43.24 3.49
C GLU A 167 7.29 -43.80 2.40
N PHE A 168 7.46 -45.10 2.36
CA PHE A 168 8.35 -45.81 1.47
C PHE A 168 7.62 -46.80 0.55
N GLY A 169 8.08 -46.94 -0.69
CA GLY A 169 7.68 -47.98 -1.61
C GLY A 169 8.89 -48.59 -2.31
N GLY A 170 8.96 -49.88 -2.36
CA GLY A 170 10.05 -50.62 -3.05
C GLY A 170 11.34 -50.78 -2.25
N GLY A 171 11.39 -50.36 -0.99
CA GLY A 171 12.56 -50.48 -0.12
C GLY A 171 12.36 -49.94 1.28
N ASN A 172 13.43 -49.73 2.00
CA ASN A 172 13.44 -49.36 3.43
C ASN A 172 14.14 -48.01 3.66
N PRO A 173 13.91 -47.36 4.81
CA PRO A 173 14.68 -46.20 5.24
C PRO A 173 16.16 -46.54 5.40
N LYS A 174 17.02 -45.75 4.73
CA LYS A 174 18.45 -45.80 4.88
C LYS A 174 18.96 -44.49 5.42
N LEU A 175 19.51 -44.50 6.62
CA LEU A 175 20.07 -43.34 7.27
C LEU A 175 21.59 -43.33 7.08
N SER A 176 22.12 -42.24 6.58
CA SER A 176 23.57 -42.09 6.32
C SER A 176 24.13 -40.96 7.15
N PHE A 177 25.16 -41.23 7.94
CA PHE A 177 25.81 -40.33 8.89
C PHE A 177 27.24 -40.04 8.46
N ASN A 178 27.78 -38.90 8.80
CA ASN A 178 29.20 -38.56 8.57
C ASN A 178 30.15 -39.33 9.54
N GLY A 179 29.62 -39.84 10.64
CA GLY A 179 30.30 -40.66 11.63
C GLY A 179 29.35 -41.70 12.20
N VAL A 180 29.79 -42.49 13.14
CA VAL A 180 28.94 -43.48 13.81
C VAL A 180 28.06 -42.77 14.83
N PRO A 181 26.72 -42.84 14.73
CA PRO A 181 25.84 -42.24 15.71
C PRO A 181 25.92 -42.98 17.05
N GLU A 182 25.78 -42.24 18.14
CA GLU A 182 25.60 -42.86 19.44
C GLU A 182 24.17 -43.39 19.54
N VAL A 183 23.99 -44.69 19.77
CA VAL A 183 22.68 -45.28 20.07
C VAL A 183 22.59 -45.47 21.59
N TRP A 184 21.75 -44.65 22.22
CA TRP A 184 21.61 -44.64 23.68
C TRP A 184 20.33 -45.37 24.17
N SER A 185 19.39 -45.64 23.26
CA SER A 185 18.17 -46.36 23.56
C SER A 185 17.81 -47.29 22.40
N GLY A 186 17.33 -48.47 22.68
CA GLY A 186 16.94 -49.49 21.74
C GLY A 186 18.08 -50.48 21.34
N SER A 187 17.77 -51.36 20.42
CA SER A 187 18.66 -52.42 19.90
C SER A 187 18.27 -52.80 18.47
N ALA A 188 19.01 -53.73 17.85
CA ALA A 188 18.72 -54.22 16.50
C ALA A 188 17.29 -54.83 16.36
N SER A 189 16.71 -55.38 17.42
CA SER A 189 15.36 -55.92 17.42
C SER A 189 14.28 -54.93 17.91
N SER A 190 14.66 -53.72 18.34
CA SER A 190 13.70 -52.70 18.79
C SER A 190 13.19 -51.89 17.59
N PRO A 191 11.89 -51.62 17.47
CA PRO A 191 11.40 -50.71 16.38
C PRO A 191 11.86 -49.26 16.58
N VAL A 192 12.15 -48.84 17.81
CA VAL A 192 12.51 -47.48 18.19
C VAL A 192 13.94 -47.38 18.64
N LEU A 193 14.65 -46.37 18.17
CA LEU A 193 16.00 -46.03 18.64
C LEU A 193 16.03 -44.60 19.14
N GLY A 194 16.72 -44.34 20.25
CA GLY A 194 17.20 -43.03 20.65
C GLY A 194 18.67 -42.87 20.20
N ILE A 195 18.95 -41.83 19.41
CA ILE A 195 20.31 -41.59 18.93
C ILE A 195 20.78 -40.18 19.25
N THR A 196 22.10 -40.01 19.28
CA THR A 196 22.77 -38.68 19.31
C THR A 196 23.72 -38.56 18.13
N VAL A 197 23.65 -37.47 17.39
CA VAL A 197 24.47 -37.10 16.25
C VAL A 197 24.89 -35.65 16.38
N ASN A 198 26.17 -35.35 16.33
CA ASN A 198 26.72 -33.99 16.40
C ASN A 198 26.13 -33.15 17.57
N GLY A 199 25.88 -33.81 18.71
CA GLY A 199 25.30 -33.19 19.88
C GLY A 199 23.77 -33.00 19.84
N SER A 200 23.12 -33.32 18.73
CA SER A 200 21.65 -33.32 18.62
C SER A 200 21.05 -34.69 18.92
N HIS A 201 19.90 -34.73 19.53
CA HIS A 201 19.22 -35.96 19.93
C HIS A 201 18.01 -36.22 19.02
N TYR A 202 17.79 -37.47 18.66
CA TYR A 202 16.72 -37.89 17.76
C TYR A 202 16.06 -39.19 18.26
N GLY A 203 14.74 -39.25 18.08
CA GLY A 203 13.96 -40.46 18.10
C GLY A 203 13.79 -40.98 16.67
N LEU A 204 14.10 -42.25 16.46
CA LEU A 204 13.87 -42.95 15.20
C LEU A 204 12.79 -44.02 15.43
N PHE A 205 11.65 -43.86 14.77
CA PHE A 205 10.44 -44.66 15.05
C PHE A 205 10.09 -45.50 13.80
N GLY A 206 10.55 -46.74 13.77
CA GLY A 206 10.09 -47.73 12.82
C GLY A 206 8.75 -48.33 13.22
N PRO A 207 8.03 -48.99 12.31
CA PRO A 207 6.77 -49.67 12.64
C PRO A 207 6.99 -50.86 13.59
N SER A 208 5.91 -51.22 14.27
CA SER A 208 5.94 -52.40 15.14
C SER A 208 6.44 -53.63 14.39
N GLY A 209 7.37 -54.37 14.98
CA GLY A 209 8.02 -55.52 14.40
C GLY A 209 9.14 -55.21 13.43
N SER A 210 9.47 -53.97 13.18
CA SER A 210 10.63 -53.56 12.40
C SER A 210 11.93 -53.84 13.16
N THR A 211 13.02 -54.01 12.44
CA THR A 211 14.34 -54.29 12.97
C THR A 211 15.41 -53.43 12.32
N TRP A 212 16.58 -53.33 12.91
CA TRP A 212 17.68 -52.51 12.41
C TRP A 212 18.88 -53.38 11.96
N SER A 213 19.51 -52.91 10.89
CA SER A 213 20.83 -53.37 10.52
C SER A 213 21.81 -52.21 10.47
N GLY A 214 23.10 -52.46 10.65
CA GLY A 214 24.14 -51.44 10.59
C GLY A 214 24.41 -50.72 11.92
N LEU A 215 23.89 -51.18 13.05
CA LEU A 215 24.23 -50.57 14.36
C LEU A 215 25.76 -50.63 14.57
N GLY A 216 26.30 -49.51 15.05
CA GLY A 216 27.75 -49.37 15.23
C GLY A 216 28.50 -48.98 13.94
N THR A 217 27.79 -48.65 12.87
CA THR A 217 28.35 -48.10 11.61
C THR A 217 27.75 -46.74 11.27
N SER A 218 28.30 -46.10 10.24
CA SER A 218 27.78 -44.83 9.75
C SER A 218 26.53 -44.96 8.84
N THR A 219 25.91 -46.15 8.76
CA THR A 219 24.73 -46.41 7.96
C THR A 219 23.77 -47.30 8.73
N LEU A 220 22.58 -46.81 8.99
CA LEU A 220 21.49 -47.57 9.60
C LEU A 220 20.39 -47.83 8.58
N ILE A 221 19.83 -49.05 8.57
CA ILE A 221 18.66 -49.41 7.77
C ILE A 221 17.61 -49.96 8.69
N ASN A 222 16.40 -49.37 8.69
CA ASN A 222 15.23 -49.97 9.37
C ASN A 222 14.53 -50.91 8.39
N GLN A 223 14.41 -52.17 8.74
CA GLN A 223 13.65 -53.16 7.96
C GLN A 223 12.17 -53.05 8.32
N LEU A 224 11.37 -52.49 7.44
CA LEU A 224 9.96 -52.14 7.70
C LEU A 224 9.03 -53.38 7.83
N ASN A 225 9.51 -54.56 7.47
CA ASN A 225 8.77 -55.83 7.61
C ASN A 225 7.34 -55.83 7.05
N GLY A 226 7.20 -55.32 5.80
CA GLY A 226 5.91 -55.24 5.09
C GLY A 226 5.07 -53.99 5.38
N LYS A 227 5.51 -53.14 6.28
CA LYS A 227 4.94 -51.81 6.48
C LYS A 227 5.62 -50.80 5.54
N ASN A 228 5.13 -49.59 5.48
CA ASN A 228 5.62 -48.57 4.54
C ASN A 228 5.88 -47.19 5.16
N TYR A 229 5.97 -47.07 6.47
CA TYR A 229 6.10 -45.80 7.17
C TYR A 229 7.24 -45.78 8.17
N PHE A 230 7.77 -44.60 8.42
CA PHE A 230 8.87 -44.34 9.32
C PHE A 230 8.82 -42.88 9.81
N THR A 231 9.21 -42.62 11.05
CA THR A 231 9.22 -41.24 11.58
C THR A 231 10.55 -40.92 12.24
N VAL A 232 11.01 -39.70 12.05
CA VAL A 232 12.10 -39.08 12.81
C VAL A 232 11.53 -37.95 13.64
N ALA A 233 12.00 -37.83 14.88
CA ALA A 233 11.73 -36.66 15.71
C ALA A 233 13.03 -36.05 16.25
N ALA A 234 13.17 -34.74 16.18
CA ALA A 234 14.15 -34.02 16.98
C ALA A 234 13.73 -34.06 18.46
N LEU A 235 14.61 -34.49 19.32
CA LEU A 235 14.36 -34.55 20.77
C LEU A 235 15.08 -33.39 21.46
N PRO A 236 14.45 -32.71 22.44
CA PRO A 236 15.08 -31.61 23.16
C PRO A 236 16.18 -32.10 24.13
N ASP A 237 16.13 -33.36 24.56
CA ASP A 237 17.11 -33.95 25.45
C ASP A 237 17.30 -35.45 25.17
N LYS A 238 18.31 -36.05 25.85
CA LYS A 238 18.70 -37.47 25.75
C LYS A 238 18.14 -38.29 26.94
N THR A 239 16.82 -38.37 27.02
CA THR A 239 16.18 -39.17 28.09
C THR A 239 15.15 -40.14 27.52
N THR A 240 14.99 -41.30 28.18
CA THR A 240 13.97 -42.28 27.78
C THR A 240 12.57 -41.67 27.93
N ALA A 241 12.33 -40.88 28.97
CA ALA A 241 11.03 -40.25 29.19
C ALA A 241 10.66 -39.31 28.02
N THR A 242 11.60 -38.54 27.48
CA THR A 242 11.40 -37.73 26.31
C THR A 242 11.15 -38.57 25.07
N LEU A 243 11.95 -39.60 24.84
CA LEU A 243 11.76 -40.56 23.74
C LEU A 243 10.36 -41.16 23.75
N ASP A 244 9.92 -41.67 24.93
CA ASP A 244 8.60 -42.27 25.12
C ASP A 244 7.46 -41.25 24.91
N LYS A 245 7.65 -39.99 25.34
CA LYS A 245 6.67 -38.93 25.13
C LYS A 245 6.53 -38.60 23.62
N PHE A 246 7.64 -38.49 22.90
CA PHE A 246 7.60 -38.23 21.47
C PHE A 246 7.11 -39.44 20.66
N GLN A 247 7.36 -40.64 21.11
CA GLN A 247 6.80 -41.86 20.50
C GLN A 247 5.27 -41.87 20.46
N GLN A 248 4.60 -41.26 21.43
CA GLN A 248 3.13 -41.21 21.47
C GLN A 248 2.55 -40.61 20.18
N TYR A 249 3.22 -39.62 19.57
CA TYR A 249 2.76 -38.93 18.36
C TYR A 249 3.51 -39.35 17.08
N ALA A 250 4.55 -40.19 17.17
CA ALA A 250 5.38 -40.56 16.05
C ALA A 250 4.64 -41.32 14.94
N TYR A 251 3.53 -41.97 15.27
CA TYR A 251 2.71 -42.67 14.28
C TYR A 251 1.42 -41.94 13.92
N SER A 252 1.23 -40.74 14.42
CA SER A 252 0.12 -39.82 14.09
C SER A 252 0.55 -38.88 12.95
N PHE A 253 0.44 -39.36 11.70
CA PHE A 253 0.93 -38.66 10.53
C PHE A 253 0.07 -37.45 10.21
N VAL A 254 0.66 -36.29 10.15
CA VAL A 254 -0.02 -35.06 9.72
C VAL A 254 -0.37 -35.17 8.25
N THR A 255 -1.64 -34.97 7.93
CA THR A 255 -2.18 -35.04 6.57
C THR A 255 -2.70 -33.69 6.08
N ASN A 256 -2.99 -32.77 6.98
CA ASN A 256 -3.42 -31.41 6.66
C ASN A 256 -3.13 -30.47 7.84
N SER A 257 -2.94 -29.18 7.53
CA SER A 257 -2.86 -28.12 8.53
C SER A 257 -3.71 -26.94 8.08
N LYS A 258 -4.34 -26.23 9.02
CA LYS A 258 -5.24 -25.13 8.72
C LYS A 258 -5.18 -24.05 9.79
N ALA A 259 -4.87 -22.82 9.39
CA ALA A 259 -4.98 -21.62 10.20
C ALA A 259 -6.30 -20.90 9.88
N GLN A 260 -7.13 -20.71 10.89
CA GLN A 260 -8.41 -20.02 10.77
C GLN A 260 -8.40 -18.83 11.72
N TYR A 261 -8.71 -17.66 11.19
CA TYR A 261 -8.78 -16.43 11.98
C TYR A 261 -10.21 -15.94 12.13
N SER A 262 -10.45 -15.17 13.18
CA SER A 262 -11.66 -14.38 13.38
C SER A 262 -11.31 -13.07 14.06
N TYR A 263 -12.02 -12.00 13.71
CA TYR A 263 -11.93 -10.71 14.36
C TYR A 263 -13.22 -10.42 15.11
N ASN A 264 -13.09 -10.09 16.39
CA ASN A 264 -14.21 -9.63 17.21
C ASN A 264 -14.15 -8.09 17.31
N GLU A 265 -15.00 -7.41 16.54
CA GLU A 265 -15.04 -5.94 16.50
C GLU A 265 -15.39 -5.33 17.88
N ALA A 266 -16.23 -5.99 18.68
CA ALA A 266 -16.62 -5.47 19.99
C ALA A 266 -15.47 -5.39 21.00
N SER A 267 -14.46 -6.25 20.87
CA SER A 267 -13.29 -6.33 21.76
C SER A 267 -11.97 -5.99 21.08
N SER A 268 -11.99 -5.75 19.77
CA SER A 268 -10.79 -5.64 18.92
C SER A 268 -9.82 -6.82 19.04
N GLU A 269 -10.34 -8.02 19.31
CA GLU A 269 -9.54 -9.24 19.48
C GLU A 269 -9.48 -10.04 18.17
N VAL A 270 -8.27 -10.40 17.75
CA VAL A 270 -8.00 -11.36 16.68
C VAL A 270 -7.68 -12.70 17.32
N THR A 271 -8.49 -13.72 17.04
CA THR A 271 -8.24 -15.09 17.42
C THR A 271 -7.81 -15.90 16.21
N THR A 272 -6.66 -16.60 16.28
CA THR A 272 -6.22 -17.54 15.27
C THR A 272 -6.21 -18.95 15.82
N THR A 273 -6.90 -19.87 15.16
CA THR A 273 -6.95 -21.30 15.52
C THR A 273 -6.10 -22.08 14.51
N PHE A 274 -5.08 -22.75 15.01
CA PHE A 274 -4.18 -23.64 14.25
C PHE A 274 -4.63 -25.07 14.48
N THR A 275 -4.94 -25.80 13.42
CA THR A 275 -5.44 -27.18 13.50
C THR A 275 -4.65 -28.09 12.60
N VAL A 276 -4.32 -29.30 13.04
CA VAL A 276 -3.79 -30.37 12.22
C VAL A 276 -4.79 -31.54 12.14
N ALA A 277 -4.95 -32.07 10.94
CA ALA A 277 -5.56 -33.37 10.74
C ALA A 277 -4.47 -34.45 10.68
N THR A 278 -4.70 -35.57 11.33
CA THR A 278 -3.72 -36.67 11.37
C THR A 278 -4.35 -38.01 11.02
N THR A 279 -3.53 -38.92 10.51
CA THR A 279 -3.90 -40.32 10.29
C THR A 279 -2.95 -41.21 11.11
N ALA A 280 -3.52 -42.01 11.99
CA ALA A 280 -2.76 -42.97 12.80
C ALA A 280 -2.29 -44.14 11.92
N LYS A 281 -0.98 -44.36 11.86
CA LYS A 281 -0.37 -45.54 11.23
C LYS A 281 -0.35 -46.72 12.18
N GLU A 282 -0.26 -46.45 13.49
CA GLU A 282 -0.39 -47.39 14.60
C GLU A 282 -1.12 -46.74 15.77
N GLY A 283 -1.82 -47.57 16.56
CA GLY A 283 -2.58 -47.07 17.70
C GLY A 283 -3.77 -46.23 17.32
N THR A 284 -4.18 -45.34 18.24
CA THR A 284 -5.34 -44.43 18.05
C THR A 284 -5.01 -42.98 18.36
N GLN A 285 -3.74 -42.65 18.54
CA GLN A 285 -3.32 -41.28 18.87
C GLN A 285 -3.60 -40.33 17.69
N SER A 286 -4.14 -39.20 18.00
CA SER A 286 -4.37 -38.08 17.07
C SER A 286 -3.64 -36.84 17.57
N GLY A 287 -3.46 -35.85 16.67
CA GLY A 287 -2.71 -34.65 16.99
C GLY A 287 -1.20 -34.81 16.87
N THR A 288 -0.45 -33.85 17.38
CA THR A 288 1.00 -33.79 17.31
C THR A 288 1.58 -33.01 18.48
N ILE A 289 2.91 -32.92 18.55
CA ILE A 289 3.61 -31.91 19.37
C ILE A 289 3.89 -30.72 18.48
N PHE A 290 3.48 -29.53 18.93
CA PHE A 290 3.79 -28.23 18.30
C PHE A 290 4.95 -27.58 19.03
N ALA A 291 5.95 -27.10 18.31
CA ALA A 291 6.96 -26.17 18.82
C ALA A 291 6.55 -24.75 18.42
N LEU A 292 6.02 -24.01 19.38
CA LEU A 292 5.45 -22.67 19.19
C LEU A 292 6.53 -21.61 19.23
N TYR A 293 6.51 -20.70 18.28
CA TYR A 293 7.36 -19.51 18.28
C TYR A 293 6.99 -18.50 19.37
N PRO A 294 7.88 -17.55 19.75
CA PRO A 294 7.59 -16.53 20.78
C PRO A 294 6.28 -15.77 20.59
N HIS A 295 5.96 -15.30 19.38
CA HIS A 295 4.69 -14.60 19.11
C HIS A 295 3.46 -15.49 19.32
N GLN A 296 3.59 -16.82 19.24
CA GLN A 296 2.50 -17.77 19.47
C GLN A 296 2.36 -18.08 20.95
N TRP A 297 3.42 -18.60 21.62
CA TRP A 297 3.27 -19.05 23.01
C TRP A 297 3.07 -17.90 24.00
N LYS A 298 3.48 -16.67 23.68
CA LYS A 298 3.19 -15.47 24.48
C LYS A 298 1.72 -15.04 24.39
N ASN A 299 1.04 -15.38 23.31
CA ASN A 299 -0.35 -15.02 23.02
C ASN A 299 -1.30 -16.22 23.04
N SER A 300 -0.89 -17.34 23.64
CA SER A 300 -1.67 -18.56 23.73
C SER A 300 -1.90 -18.95 25.17
N SER A 301 -3.09 -19.42 25.48
CA SER A 301 -3.43 -20.06 26.77
C SER A 301 -3.24 -21.58 26.75
N GLN A 302 -2.71 -22.14 25.65
CA GLN A 302 -2.45 -23.56 25.52
C GLN A 302 -1.48 -24.04 26.62
N PRO A 303 -1.76 -25.11 27.34
CA PRO A 303 -0.80 -25.70 28.27
C PRO A 303 0.50 -26.07 27.56
N LEU A 304 1.61 -25.62 28.10
CA LEU A 304 2.93 -25.89 27.55
C LEU A 304 3.53 -27.16 28.20
N LEU A 305 4.21 -27.94 27.39
CA LEU A 305 5.07 -29.01 27.86
C LEU A 305 6.40 -28.41 28.37
N GLY A 306 7.16 -29.20 29.15
CA GLY A 306 8.47 -28.74 29.66
C GLY A 306 9.60 -28.73 28.63
N TYR A 307 9.33 -29.07 27.38
CA TYR A 307 10.33 -29.19 26.30
C TYR A 307 10.47 -27.91 25.52
N THR A 308 11.69 -27.56 25.13
CA THR A 308 12.01 -26.33 24.41
C THR A 308 13.05 -26.57 23.32
N TYR A 309 13.05 -25.67 22.31
CA TYR A 309 14.09 -25.64 21.29
C TYR A 309 14.57 -24.19 21.09
N ASN A 310 15.86 -24.00 20.86
CA ASN A 310 16.36 -22.71 20.42
C ASN A 310 16.19 -22.57 18.91
N SER A 311 15.84 -21.37 18.47
CA SER A 311 15.79 -21.01 17.06
C SER A 311 16.41 -19.64 16.84
N VAL A 312 16.69 -19.26 15.61
CA VAL A 312 17.17 -17.90 15.25
C VAL A 312 16.14 -16.80 15.58
N ARG A 313 14.91 -17.21 15.97
CA ARG A 313 13.80 -16.32 16.37
C ARG A 313 13.52 -16.37 17.87
N GLY A 314 14.43 -16.91 18.66
CA GLY A 314 14.26 -17.07 20.08
C GLY A 314 13.80 -18.47 20.49
N LEU A 315 13.39 -18.59 21.76
CA LEU A 315 13.02 -19.85 22.39
C LEU A 315 11.65 -20.34 21.94
N MET A 316 11.59 -21.49 21.31
CA MET A 316 10.36 -22.21 21.04
C MET A 316 9.95 -23.04 22.27
N LYS A 317 8.66 -23.05 22.57
CA LYS A 317 8.06 -23.88 23.65
C LYS A 317 7.07 -24.86 23.06
N THR A 318 7.01 -26.08 23.64
CA THR A 318 6.16 -27.12 23.08
C THR A 318 4.79 -27.17 23.72
N ALA A 319 3.80 -27.49 22.91
CA ALA A 319 2.45 -27.86 23.30
C ALA A 319 2.03 -29.12 22.53
N GLU A 320 0.97 -29.81 22.98
CA GLU A 320 0.45 -31.00 22.32
C GLU A 320 -1.04 -30.90 22.03
N GLY A 321 -1.49 -31.66 21.03
CA GLY A 321 -2.91 -31.76 20.68
C GLY A 321 -3.14 -31.72 19.17
N ALA A 322 -4.40 -31.62 18.77
CA ALA A 322 -4.78 -31.43 17.37
C ALA A 322 -4.93 -29.97 16.99
N SER A 323 -4.92 -29.05 17.97
CA SER A 323 -5.04 -27.60 17.72
C SER A 323 -4.48 -26.79 18.88
N PHE A 324 -4.17 -25.53 18.61
CA PHE A 324 -3.94 -24.47 19.59
C PHE A 324 -4.49 -23.13 19.08
N GLN A 325 -4.61 -22.14 19.95
CA GLN A 325 -5.09 -20.81 19.59
C GLN A 325 -4.15 -19.72 20.10
N THR A 326 -4.10 -18.64 19.31
CA THR A 326 -3.52 -17.36 19.75
C THR A 326 -4.60 -16.28 19.77
N LYS A 327 -4.49 -15.35 20.70
CA LYS A 327 -5.34 -14.17 20.83
C LYS A 327 -4.50 -12.92 20.93
N MET A 328 -4.78 -11.97 20.07
CA MET A 328 -4.00 -10.74 19.96
C MET A 328 -4.94 -9.54 19.81
N ASN A 329 -4.62 -8.43 20.46
CA ASN A 329 -5.41 -7.21 20.32
C ASN A 329 -4.98 -6.41 19.10
N PHE A 330 -5.96 -6.03 18.30
CA PHE A 330 -5.79 -5.05 17.24
C PHE A 330 -5.88 -3.65 17.85
N THR A 331 -4.90 -2.80 17.57
CA THR A 331 -4.77 -1.45 18.15
C THR A 331 -5.33 -0.34 17.27
N GLY A 332 -6.07 -0.71 16.23
CA GLY A 332 -6.67 0.22 15.28
C GLY A 332 -5.70 0.71 14.20
N VAL A 333 -6.27 1.29 13.15
CA VAL A 333 -5.57 2.05 12.11
C VAL A 333 -6.37 3.30 11.80
N LEU A 334 -5.72 4.31 11.24
CA LEU A 334 -6.37 5.56 10.82
C LEU A 334 -6.06 5.85 9.34
N PRO A 335 -6.97 6.50 8.57
CA PRO A 335 -6.67 6.93 7.20
C PRO A 335 -5.59 8.02 7.16
N SER A 336 -5.48 8.84 8.20
CA SER A 336 -4.44 9.85 8.44
C SER A 336 -4.33 10.10 9.93
N LEU A 337 -3.25 10.76 10.40
CA LEU A 337 -3.28 11.35 11.75
C LEU A 337 -4.28 12.52 11.78
N PRO A 338 -4.98 12.75 12.91
CA PRO A 338 -5.74 13.98 13.08
C PRO A 338 -4.81 15.19 13.20
N ASP A 339 -5.21 16.33 12.69
CA ASP A 339 -4.46 17.59 12.76
C ASP A 339 -4.68 18.29 14.11
N LEU A 340 -3.94 17.88 15.13
CA LEU A 340 -3.99 18.38 16.51
C LEU A 340 -2.68 19.07 16.95
N GLY A 341 -1.69 19.12 16.09
CA GLY A 341 -0.39 19.73 16.38
C GLY A 341 -0.49 21.24 16.49
N SER A 342 0.27 21.80 17.44
CA SER A 342 0.50 23.24 17.51
C SER A 342 1.70 23.61 16.64
N TYR A 343 1.44 24.09 15.43
CA TYR A 343 2.47 24.44 14.45
C TYR A 343 1.97 25.47 13.41
N ASP A 344 2.90 25.99 12.63
CA ASP A 344 2.57 26.91 11.53
C ASP A 344 1.94 26.17 10.36
N LYS A 345 0.61 26.28 10.22
CA LYS A 345 -0.16 25.70 9.11
C LYS A 345 0.22 26.29 7.75
N SER A 346 0.71 27.52 7.69
CA SER A 346 1.19 28.11 6.44
C SER A 346 2.47 27.44 5.96
N MET A 347 3.32 27.03 6.89
CA MET A 347 4.52 26.24 6.58
C MET A 347 4.14 24.85 6.04
N LEU A 348 3.19 24.17 6.68
CA LEU A 348 2.72 22.87 6.18
C LEU A 348 2.14 23.01 4.76
N ASN A 349 1.29 24.02 4.52
CA ASN A 349 0.73 24.29 3.20
C ASN A 349 1.83 24.56 2.16
N ARG A 350 2.90 25.28 2.52
CA ARG A 350 4.05 25.47 1.62
C ARG A 350 4.70 24.12 1.25
N TYR A 351 4.89 23.20 2.19
CA TYR A 351 5.44 21.87 1.89
C TYR A 351 4.47 21.02 1.07
N ILE A 352 3.16 21.17 1.26
CA ILE A 352 2.14 20.54 0.41
C ILE A 352 2.24 21.08 -1.02
N ASP A 353 2.39 22.40 -1.20
CA ASP A 353 2.52 23.02 -2.51
C ASP A 353 3.87 22.66 -3.18
N GLU A 354 4.96 22.50 -2.41
CA GLU A 354 6.21 21.93 -2.94
C GLU A 354 5.97 20.52 -3.51
N ALA A 355 5.29 19.65 -2.78
CA ALA A 355 4.98 18.30 -3.24
C ALA A 355 4.00 18.28 -4.44
N LYS A 356 3.07 19.24 -4.50
CA LYS A 356 2.15 19.44 -5.62
C LYS A 356 2.87 19.85 -6.91
N ALA A 357 3.95 20.60 -6.79
CA ALA A 357 4.76 21.07 -7.92
C ALA A 357 5.74 19.99 -8.43
N GLU A 358 5.90 18.85 -7.72
CA GLU A 358 6.78 17.79 -8.17
C GLU A 358 6.29 17.17 -9.48
N VAL A 359 7.17 17.19 -10.50
CA VAL A 359 6.92 16.51 -11.76
C VAL A 359 7.44 15.08 -11.66
N TYR A 360 6.54 14.12 -11.76
CA TYR A 360 6.88 12.71 -11.83
C TYR A 360 6.86 12.27 -13.29
N SER A 361 8.01 12.13 -13.89
CA SER A 361 8.17 11.79 -15.32
C SER A 361 8.50 10.31 -15.51
N GLY A 362 7.92 9.71 -16.55
CA GLY A 362 8.23 8.39 -17.08
C GLY A 362 7.39 7.26 -16.52
N ASP A 363 7.27 6.21 -17.33
CA ASP A 363 6.72 4.94 -16.91
C ASP A 363 7.71 4.26 -15.98
N ARG A 364 7.26 3.94 -14.81
CA ARG A 364 8.02 3.21 -13.80
C ARG A 364 7.39 1.84 -13.61
N ASP A 365 8.15 0.94 -13.04
CA ASP A 365 7.66 -0.35 -12.57
C ASP A 365 6.62 -0.22 -11.44
N THR A 366 6.10 -1.32 -10.98
CA THR A 366 5.09 -1.36 -9.91
C THR A 366 5.61 -0.83 -8.57
N TYR A 367 6.93 -0.97 -8.27
CA TYR A 367 7.48 -0.46 -7.01
C TYR A 367 7.56 1.06 -7.00
N TRP A 368 8.24 1.66 -7.98
CA TRP A 368 8.41 3.12 -8.01
C TRP A 368 7.10 3.87 -8.27
N THR A 369 6.20 3.29 -9.07
CA THR A 369 4.82 3.80 -9.18
C THR A 369 4.10 3.67 -7.84
N GLY A 370 4.26 2.55 -7.14
CA GLY A 370 3.72 2.33 -5.80
C GLY A 370 4.20 3.36 -4.80
N LYS A 371 5.50 3.65 -4.74
CA LYS A 371 6.09 4.69 -3.88
C LYS A 371 5.45 6.06 -4.14
N ARG A 372 5.26 6.44 -5.40
CA ARG A 372 4.55 7.69 -5.77
C ARG A 372 3.10 7.68 -5.30
N LEU A 373 2.37 6.60 -5.56
CA LEU A 373 0.99 6.43 -5.11
C LEU A 373 0.85 6.52 -3.58
N GLY A 374 1.76 5.88 -2.83
CA GLY A 374 1.81 5.93 -1.37
C GLY A 374 2.06 7.33 -0.83
N LYS A 375 2.99 8.07 -1.44
CA LYS A 375 3.27 9.49 -1.13
C LYS A 375 2.02 10.35 -1.30
N LEU A 376 1.33 10.22 -2.43
CA LEU A 376 0.12 11.00 -2.72
C LEU A 376 -1.03 10.63 -1.79
N ALA A 377 -1.19 9.33 -1.48
CA ALA A 377 -2.22 8.85 -0.56
C ALA A 377 -2.02 9.33 0.89
N ALA A 378 -0.77 9.56 1.31
CA ALA A 378 -0.47 10.19 2.58
C ALA A 378 -0.75 11.70 2.56
N LEU A 379 -0.44 12.38 1.46
CA LEU A 379 -0.60 13.83 1.32
C LEU A 379 -2.05 14.30 1.16
N ALA A 380 -2.88 13.54 0.44
CA ALA A 380 -4.25 13.97 0.15
C ALA A 380 -5.09 14.24 1.41
N PRO A 381 -5.15 13.35 2.42
CA PRO A 381 -5.89 13.63 3.65
C PRO A 381 -5.25 14.73 4.52
N ILE A 382 -3.92 14.91 4.46
CA ILE A 382 -3.24 16.02 5.14
C ILE A 382 -3.67 17.36 4.51
N ALA A 383 -3.72 17.41 3.18
CA ALA A 383 -4.18 18.60 2.46
C ALA A 383 -5.66 18.93 2.75
N ASP A 384 -6.54 17.93 2.89
CA ASP A 384 -7.92 18.13 3.33
C ASP A 384 -7.97 18.82 4.71
N GLN A 385 -7.22 18.28 5.68
CA GLN A 385 -7.23 18.79 7.07
C GLN A 385 -6.66 20.20 7.20
N THR A 386 -5.80 20.62 6.28
CA THR A 386 -5.24 21.99 6.24
C THR A 386 -6.06 22.94 5.38
N GLY A 387 -7.17 22.47 4.78
CA GLY A 387 -8.01 23.27 3.90
C GLY A 387 -7.43 23.50 2.50
N ASN A 388 -6.31 22.84 2.12
CA ASN A 388 -5.74 22.92 0.79
C ASN A 388 -6.45 21.94 -0.18
N THR A 389 -7.73 22.23 -0.45
CA THR A 389 -8.59 21.39 -1.28
C THR A 389 -8.07 21.24 -2.72
N ALA A 390 -7.39 22.27 -3.25
CA ALA A 390 -6.80 22.22 -4.58
C ALA A 390 -5.68 21.16 -4.65
N ALA A 391 -4.81 21.10 -3.65
CA ALA A 391 -3.76 20.09 -3.57
C ALA A 391 -4.36 18.68 -3.34
N ALA A 392 -5.31 18.54 -2.44
CA ALA A 392 -5.99 17.26 -2.19
C ALA A 392 -6.65 16.72 -3.47
N THR A 393 -7.33 17.58 -4.23
CA THR A 393 -7.94 17.22 -5.51
C THR A 393 -6.90 16.80 -6.54
N GLN A 394 -5.80 17.55 -6.67
CA GLN A 394 -4.74 17.23 -7.61
C GLN A 394 -4.09 15.87 -7.28
N PHE A 395 -3.77 15.61 -6.01
CA PHE A 395 -3.18 14.35 -5.58
C PHE A 395 -4.09 13.16 -5.88
N ARG A 396 -5.39 13.27 -5.58
CA ARG A 396 -6.36 12.21 -5.90
C ARG A 396 -6.57 12.01 -7.39
N ASN A 397 -6.54 13.07 -8.18
CA ASN A 397 -6.63 12.97 -9.64
C ASN A 397 -5.41 12.25 -10.21
N GLU A 398 -4.20 12.51 -9.70
CA GLU A 398 -3.00 11.79 -10.09
C GLU A 398 -3.08 10.32 -9.68
N ILE A 399 -3.52 10.00 -8.44
CA ILE A 399 -3.75 8.62 -8.00
C ILE A 399 -4.71 7.90 -8.94
N LYS A 400 -5.90 8.49 -9.20
CA LYS A 400 -6.89 7.91 -10.11
C LYS A 400 -6.32 7.66 -11.51
N SER A 401 -5.65 8.66 -12.08
CA SER A 401 -5.07 8.56 -13.42
C SER A 401 -4.08 7.40 -13.52
N ARG A 402 -3.16 7.27 -12.55
CA ARG A 402 -2.15 6.20 -12.54
C ARG A 402 -2.77 4.84 -12.30
N LEU A 403 -3.67 4.71 -11.31
CA LEU A 403 -4.36 3.44 -11.07
C LEU A 403 -5.18 3.01 -12.30
N GLN A 404 -5.92 3.92 -12.93
CA GLN A 404 -6.72 3.63 -14.11
C GLN A 404 -5.87 3.24 -15.31
N ASP A 405 -4.68 3.83 -15.46
CA ASP A 405 -3.75 3.41 -16.49
C ASP A 405 -3.25 1.99 -16.23
N TRP A 406 -2.74 1.70 -15.04
CA TRP A 406 -2.27 0.37 -14.66
C TRP A 406 -3.36 -0.70 -14.69
N PHE A 407 -4.59 -0.33 -14.40
CA PHE A 407 -5.74 -1.25 -14.38
C PHE A 407 -6.36 -1.47 -15.76
N LYS A 408 -5.70 -1.11 -16.83
CA LYS A 408 -6.08 -1.44 -18.20
C LYS A 408 -4.93 -2.13 -18.93
N ALA A 409 -5.23 -3.27 -19.53
CA ALA A 409 -4.27 -4.01 -20.35
C ALA A 409 -4.20 -3.51 -21.79
N SER A 410 -5.24 -2.82 -22.28
CA SER A 410 -5.31 -2.27 -23.64
C SER A 410 -5.09 -0.77 -23.69
N ASP A 411 -4.51 -0.29 -24.80
CA ASP A 411 -4.44 1.11 -25.16
C ASP A 411 -5.80 1.65 -25.67
N SER A 412 -5.86 2.92 -26.03
CA SER A 412 -7.08 3.56 -26.59
C SER A 412 -7.54 2.97 -27.91
N SER A 413 -6.69 2.23 -28.61
CA SER A 413 -6.99 1.55 -29.89
C SER A 413 -7.40 0.08 -29.68
N GLY A 414 -7.40 -0.42 -28.44
CA GLY A 414 -7.70 -1.81 -28.10
C GLY A 414 -6.53 -2.78 -28.30
N ASN A 415 -5.29 -2.30 -28.47
CA ASN A 415 -4.12 -3.14 -28.55
C ASN A 415 -3.54 -3.41 -27.16
N LEU A 416 -2.83 -4.54 -27.01
CA LEU A 416 -2.07 -4.81 -25.79
C LEU A 416 -1.04 -3.69 -25.54
N LYS A 417 -1.06 -3.12 -24.33
CA LYS A 417 -0.07 -2.13 -23.89
C LYS A 417 1.31 -2.77 -23.75
N SER A 418 2.35 -1.97 -23.93
CA SER A 418 3.73 -2.38 -23.71
C SER A 418 4.23 -2.15 -22.28
N SER A 419 3.56 -1.27 -21.52
CA SER A 419 3.90 -0.90 -20.13
C SER A 419 2.67 -0.51 -19.32
N SER A 420 2.82 -0.40 -18.01
CA SER A 420 1.76 -0.03 -17.06
C SER A 420 0.53 -0.92 -17.16
N LEU A 421 0.73 -2.24 -17.07
CA LEU A 421 -0.34 -3.22 -17.13
C LEU A 421 -0.05 -4.43 -16.25
N PHE A 422 -1.09 -5.19 -15.94
CA PHE A 422 -0.99 -6.47 -15.25
C PHE A 422 -1.22 -7.64 -16.19
N VAL A 423 -0.40 -8.69 -16.04
CA VAL A 423 -0.53 -9.94 -16.78
C VAL A 423 -0.71 -11.08 -15.79
N TYR A 424 -1.72 -11.90 -16.00
CA TYR A 424 -1.94 -13.10 -15.20
C TYR A 424 -1.15 -14.29 -15.78
N ASN A 425 -0.26 -14.85 -14.97
CA ASN A 425 0.50 -16.07 -15.29
C ASN A 425 -0.26 -17.30 -14.78
N ASN A 426 -0.86 -18.06 -15.70
CA ASN A 426 -1.63 -19.25 -15.35
C ASN A 426 -0.79 -20.38 -14.72
N ASN A 427 0.49 -20.46 -15.06
CA ASN A 427 1.34 -21.55 -14.60
C ASN A 427 1.64 -21.44 -13.10
N TRP A 428 1.93 -20.22 -12.65
CA TRP A 428 2.22 -19.91 -11.24
C TRP A 428 1.03 -19.34 -10.45
N GLY A 429 -0.10 -19.13 -11.12
CA GLY A 429 -1.29 -18.57 -10.47
C GLY A 429 -1.05 -17.20 -9.85
N THR A 430 -0.48 -16.26 -10.61
CA THR A 430 -0.05 -14.95 -10.10
C THR A 430 -0.31 -13.83 -11.10
N LEU A 431 -0.51 -12.62 -10.57
CA LEU A 431 -0.65 -11.40 -11.35
C LEU A 431 0.67 -10.64 -11.33
N ILE A 432 1.26 -10.37 -12.49
CA ILE A 432 2.57 -9.72 -12.63
C ILE A 432 2.37 -8.35 -13.28
N GLY A 433 2.92 -7.29 -12.68
CA GLY A 433 2.91 -5.95 -13.26
C GLY A 433 4.14 -5.69 -14.14
N TYR A 434 3.94 -5.02 -15.27
CA TYR A 434 5.00 -4.67 -16.22
C TYR A 434 5.04 -3.17 -16.53
N PRO A 435 6.24 -2.56 -16.61
CA PRO A 435 7.56 -3.18 -16.44
C PRO A 435 7.76 -3.71 -15.01
N ASP A 436 8.62 -4.72 -14.90
CA ASP A 436 8.98 -5.35 -13.62
C ASP A 436 10.24 -4.73 -13.01
N SER A 437 10.42 -4.96 -11.71
CA SER A 437 11.63 -4.61 -10.96
C SER A 437 11.85 -5.56 -9.79
N PHE A 438 13.04 -5.59 -9.24
CA PHE A 438 13.40 -6.36 -8.05
C PHE A 438 13.05 -7.87 -8.13
N GLY A 439 13.03 -8.42 -9.35
CA GLY A 439 12.69 -9.83 -9.56
C GLY A 439 11.18 -10.13 -9.49
N SER A 440 10.30 -9.13 -9.49
CA SER A 440 8.85 -9.32 -9.35
C SER A 440 8.21 -10.15 -10.48
N ALA A 441 8.82 -10.19 -11.67
CA ALA A 441 8.36 -11.05 -12.77
C ALA A 441 9.07 -12.42 -12.79
N ILE A 442 10.41 -12.44 -12.80
CA ILE A 442 11.18 -13.68 -12.99
C ILE A 442 11.13 -14.56 -11.74
N GLU A 443 11.17 -13.97 -10.57
CA GLU A 443 11.29 -14.62 -9.27
C GLU A 443 10.03 -14.53 -8.42
N LEU A 444 9.04 -13.74 -8.84
CA LEU A 444 7.80 -13.42 -8.11
C LEU A 444 8.05 -12.81 -6.73
N ASN A 445 9.10 -11.99 -6.63
CA ASN A 445 9.47 -11.31 -5.41
C ASN A 445 8.54 -10.13 -5.12
N ASP A 446 8.34 -9.79 -3.85
CA ASP A 446 7.92 -8.50 -3.33
C ASP A 446 6.52 -8.01 -3.74
N HIS A 447 5.67 -8.88 -4.29
CA HIS A 447 4.34 -8.46 -4.75
C HIS A 447 3.54 -7.71 -3.68
N HIS A 448 3.60 -8.14 -2.42
CA HIS A 448 2.89 -7.49 -1.32
C HIS A 448 3.43 -6.09 -0.99
N PHE A 449 4.74 -5.84 -1.18
CA PHE A 449 5.32 -4.51 -1.05
C PHE A 449 4.83 -3.60 -2.19
N HIS A 450 4.93 -4.08 -3.43
CA HIS A 450 4.53 -3.33 -4.63
C HIS A 450 3.03 -3.03 -4.64
N TYR A 451 2.20 -4.07 -4.55
CA TYR A 451 0.75 -3.94 -4.68
C TYR A 451 0.10 -3.35 -3.44
N GLY A 452 0.74 -3.46 -2.28
CA GLY A 452 0.31 -2.80 -1.06
C GLY A 452 0.17 -1.28 -1.21
N TYR A 453 1.07 -0.64 -1.92
CA TYR A 453 0.97 0.79 -2.24
C TYR A 453 -0.22 1.11 -3.14
N PHE A 454 -0.49 0.29 -4.16
CA PHE A 454 -1.65 0.44 -5.05
C PHE A 454 -2.95 0.30 -4.27
N ILE A 455 -3.06 -0.73 -3.44
CA ILE A 455 -4.25 -1.02 -2.63
C ILE A 455 -4.52 0.13 -1.65
N LYS A 456 -3.49 0.62 -0.95
CA LYS A 456 -3.64 1.72 -0.01
C LYS A 456 -4.02 3.03 -0.70
N ALA A 457 -3.46 3.32 -1.86
CA ALA A 457 -3.83 4.48 -2.66
C ALA A 457 -5.27 4.37 -3.18
N ALA A 458 -5.68 3.17 -3.61
CA ALA A 458 -7.06 2.90 -3.99
C ALA A 458 -8.03 3.09 -2.79
N ALA A 459 -7.61 2.71 -1.58
CA ALA A 459 -8.40 2.93 -0.36
C ALA A 459 -8.62 4.43 -0.07
N GLU A 460 -7.63 5.29 -0.32
CA GLU A 460 -7.80 6.75 -0.20
C GLU A 460 -8.81 7.29 -1.23
N ILE A 461 -8.80 6.76 -2.46
CA ILE A 461 -9.83 7.13 -3.44
C ILE A 461 -11.20 6.61 -3.00
N ALA A 462 -11.31 5.36 -2.56
CA ALA A 462 -12.56 4.77 -2.08
C ALA A 462 -13.16 5.53 -0.89
N ARG A 463 -12.32 6.12 -0.04
CA ARG A 463 -12.74 6.95 1.10
C ARG A 463 -13.58 8.14 0.66
N VAL A 464 -13.28 8.76 -0.47
CA VAL A 464 -13.95 9.99 -0.98
C VAL A 464 -14.82 9.74 -2.21
N ASP A 465 -14.61 8.63 -2.92
CA ASP A 465 -15.35 8.28 -4.16
C ASP A 465 -15.68 6.78 -4.18
N LYS A 466 -16.76 6.43 -3.50
CA LYS A 466 -17.25 5.05 -3.42
C LYS A 466 -17.68 4.50 -4.77
N ASN A 467 -18.12 5.37 -5.71
CA ASN A 467 -18.50 4.93 -7.04
C ASN A 467 -17.28 4.42 -7.83
N TRP A 468 -16.14 5.12 -7.76
CA TRP A 468 -14.89 4.66 -8.37
C TRP A 468 -14.47 3.28 -7.86
N ALA A 469 -14.69 3.02 -6.57
CA ALA A 469 -14.31 1.77 -5.91
C ALA A 469 -15.32 0.62 -6.11
N SER A 470 -16.44 0.85 -6.79
CA SER A 470 -17.45 -0.19 -7.01
C SER A 470 -16.96 -1.29 -7.95
N ASP A 471 -17.60 -2.48 -7.88
CA ASP A 471 -17.25 -3.63 -8.73
C ASP A 471 -17.47 -3.37 -10.22
N SER A 472 -18.45 -2.53 -10.57
CA SER A 472 -18.68 -2.12 -11.96
C SER A 472 -17.65 -1.10 -12.47
N GLN A 473 -16.86 -0.52 -11.59
CA GLN A 473 -15.79 0.39 -11.91
C GLN A 473 -14.42 -0.28 -11.64
N TRP A 474 -13.60 0.25 -10.76
CA TRP A 474 -12.20 -0.20 -10.59
C TRP A 474 -12.01 -1.18 -9.42
N GLY A 475 -13.04 -1.43 -8.62
CA GLY A 475 -12.97 -2.27 -7.41
C GLY A 475 -12.49 -3.69 -7.70
N GLN A 476 -12.93 -4.31 -8.80
CA GLN A 476 -12.51 -5.67 -9.15
C GLN A 476 -11.02 -5.78 -9.44
N MET A 477 -10.38 -4.74 -10.01
CA MET A 477 -8.93 -4.74 -10.23
C MET A 477 -8.16 -4.66 -8.91
N VAL A 478 -8.65 -3.86 -7.96
CA VAL A 478 -8.07 -3.82 -6.60
C VAL A 478 -8.22 -5.18 -5.90
N GLN A 479 -9.37 -5.84 -6.02
CA GLN A 479 -9.58 -7.18 -5.48
C GLN A 479 -8.64 -8.22 -6.10
N LEU A 480 -8.28 -8.10 -7.39
CA LEU A 480 -7.29 -8.98 -8.00
C LEU A 480 -5.90 -8.82 -7.37
N LEU A 481 -5.47 -7.59 -7.09
CA LEU A 481 -4.19 -7.34 -6.39
C LEU A 481 -4.22 -7.93 -4.98
N ILE A 482 -5.33 -7.77 -4.25
CA ILE A 482 -5.51 -8.36 -2.92
C ILE A 482 -5.45 -9.89 -2.99
N ARG A 483 -6.12 -10.51 -3.97
CA ARG A 483 -6.11 -11.97 -4.17
C ARG A 483 -4.71 -12.49 -4.53
N ASP A 484 -3.93 -11.74 -5.27
CA ASP A 484 -2.56 -12.17 -5.58
C ASP A 484 -1.70 -12.28 -4.32
N ILE A 485 -1.76 -11.31 -3.41
CA ILE A 485 -0.89 -11.27 -2.24
C ILE A 485 -1.47 -11.96 -1.00
N ALA A 486 -2.79 -12.04 -0.86
CA ALA A 486 -3.45 -12.49 0.38
C ALA A 486 -4.83 -13.10 0.13
N ASN A 487 -4.94 -14.06 -0.81
CA ASN A 487 -6.19 -14.75 -1.06
C ASN A 487 -6.67 -15.55 0.15
N THR A 488 -7.95 -15.46 0.49
CA THR A 488 -8.57 -16.18 1.62
C THR A 488 -9.29 -17.47 1.22
N ASP A 489 -9.53 -17.68 -0.08
CA ASP A 489 -10.23 -18.85 -0.59
C ASP A 489 -9.21 -19.95 -0.99
N ARG A 490 -9.17 -21.02 -0.19
CA ARG A 490 -8.32 -22.19 -0.48
C ARG A 490 -8.78 -23.01 -1.68
N SER A 491 -10.01 -22.79 -2.15
CA SER A 491 -10.56 -23.44 -3.34
C SER A 491 -10.37 -22.64 -4.61
N ASP A 492 -9.81 -21.44 -4.52
CA ASP A 492 -9.53 -20.58 -5.67
C ASP A 492 -8.61 -21.28 -6.67
N SER A 493 -9.07 -21.40 -7.90
CA SER A 493 -8.31 -22.03 -8.98
C SER A 493 -7.27 -21.13 -9.64
N LYS A 494 -7.25 -19.82 -9.28
CA LYS A 494 -6.36 -18.84 -9.88
C LYS A 494 -5.24 -18.41 -8.94
N PHE A 495 -5.51 -18.23 -7.65
CA PHE A 495 -4.55 -17.71 -6.70
C PHE A 495 -4.38 -18.65 -5.50
N PRO A 496 -3.16 -18.88 -5.01
CA PRO A 496 -2.96 -19.67 -3.80
C PRO A 496 -3.45 -18.91 -2.56
N TYR A 497 -3.73 -19.66 -1.50
CA TYR A 497 -4.09 -19.10 -0.20
C TYR A 497 -2.90 -18.34 0.40
N LEU A 498 -3.15 -17.11 0.86
CA LEU A 498 -2.20 -16.23 1.56
C LEU A 498 -0.76 -16.23 0.98
N ARG A 499 -0.59 -16.11 -0.34
CA ARG A 499 0.70 -16.22 -1.06
C ARG A 499 1.92 -15.72 -0.27
N ASN A 500 1.87 -14.50 0.23
CA ASN A 500 3.03 -13.86 0.85
C ASN A 500 3.10 -14.06 2.36
N PHE A 501 2.00 -14.41 3.02
CA PHE A 501 1.92 -14.47 4.47
C PHE A 501 1.95 -15.90 4.98
N ASP A 502 2.93 -16.20 5.83
CA ASP A 502 3.07 -17.49 6.51
C ASP A 502 2.32 -17.45 7.85
N PRO A 503 1.20 -18.15 7.98
CA PRO A 503 0.39 -18.08 9.18
C PRO A 503 1.08 -18.63 10.44
N TYR A 504 2.02 -19.57 10.29
CA TYR A 504 2.73 -20.14 11.44
C TYR A 504 3.90 -19.27 11.88
N ALA A 505 4.67 -18.71 10.92
CA ALA A 505 5.73 -17.76 11.21
C ALA A 505 5.17 -16.39 11.67
N GLY A 506 3.93 -16.08 11.30
CA GLY A 506 3.23 -14.86 11.67
C GLY A 506 3.66 -13.63 10.91
N HIS A 507 4.36 -13.78 9.78
CA HIS A 507 4.87 -12.69 8.96
C HIS A 507 5.00 -13.12 7.50
N THR A 508 5.28 -12.14 6.64
CA THR A 508 5.46 -12.35 5.21
C THR A 508 6.86 -12.84 4.85
N TRP A 509 6.93 -13.47 3.67
CA TRP A 509 8.17 -13.76 2.96
C TRP A 509 8.23 -13.01 1.64
N ALA A 510 9.41 -12.47 1.32
CA ALA A 510 9.61 -11.60 0.17
C ALA A 510 9.91 -12.37 -1.12
N SER A 511 10.79 -13.40 -1.05
CA SER A 511 11.23 -14.14 -2.24
C SER A 511 10.21 -15.16 -2.72
N GLY A 512 9.82 -15.08 -4.00
CA GLY A 512 8.90 -16.06 -4.60
C GLY A 512 9.46 -17.46 -4.65
N HIS A 513 10.75 -17.59 -4.89
CA HIS A 513 11.40 -18.88 -5.11
C HIS A 513 12.15 -19.47 -3.91
N ALA A 514 12.50 -18.66 -2.91
CA ALA A 514 13.26 -19.10 -1.73
C ALA A 514 14.55 -19.92 -2.04
N LYS A 515 15.23 -19.64 -3.16
CA LYS A 515 16.44 -20.39 -3.61
C LYS A 515 17.72 -19.88 -2.93
N PHE A 516 17.73 -19.83 -1.61
CA PHE A 516 18.86 -19.36 -0.81
C PHE A 516 19.23 -20.37 0.27
N GLY A 517 20.54 -20.49 0.57
CA GLY A 517 21.02 -21.34 1.65
C GLY A 517 20.50 -20.97 3.04
N ASP A 518 20.15 -19.71 3.24
CA ASP A 518 19.56 -19.18 4.48
C ASP A 518 18.03 -19.35 4.53
N GLY A 519 17.40 -19.93 3.51
CA GLY A 519 15.94 -20.04 3.35
C GLY A 519 15.32 -18.77 2.77
N ASN A 520 13.99 -18.63 2.85
CA ASN A 520 13.30 -17.40 2.42
C ASN A 520 13.61 -16.24 3.37
N ASN A 521 13.30 -15.01 2.95
CA ASN A 521 13.63 -13.79 3.69
C ASN A 521 12.48 -12.78 3.70
N ASN A 522 12.59 -11.80 4.60
CA ASN A 522 11.83 -10.56 4.57
C ASN A 522 12.74 -9.41 4.98
N GLU A 523 12.89 -8.42 4.10
CA GLU A 523 13.69 -7.23 4.30
C GLU A 523 12.88 -6.07 4.87
N SER A 524 11.67 -5.82 4.36
CA SER A 524 10.87 -4.63 4.61
C SER A 524 9.54 -4.97 5.29
N SER A 525 9.59 -5.28 6.59
CA SER A 525 8.39 -5.60 7.37
C SER A 525 7.36 -4.45 7.39
N SER A 526 7.81 -3.21 7.35
CA SER A 526 6.94 -2.04 7.38
C SER A 526 6.16 -1.80 6.06
N GLU A 527 6.69 -2.24 4.92
CA GLU A 527 5.94 -2.21 3.66
C GLU A 527 4.84 -3.29 3.63
N ALA A 528 5.06 -4.44 4.26
CA ALA A 528 4.00 -5.42 4.50
C ALA A 528 2.88 -4.82 5.37
N MET A 529 3.24 -4.16 6.48
CA MET A 529 2.26 -3.49 7.35
C MET A 529 1.47 -2.40 6.61
N ASN A 530 2.11 -1.68 5.68
CA ASN A 530 1.45 -0.70 4.81
C ASN A 530 0.41 -1.37 3.89
N ALA A 531 0.70 -2.56 3.36
CA ALA A 531 -0.24 -3.34 2.55
C ALA A 531 -1.46 -3.76 3.39
N TRP A 532 -1.25 -4.28 4.59
CA TRP A 532 -2.34 -4.74 5.46
C TRP A 532 -3.22 -3.59 5.93
N ALA A 533 -2.66 -2.45 6.27
CA ALA A 533 -3.42 -1.24 6.55
C ALA A 533 -4.23 -0.79 5.31
N GLY A 534 -3.68 -0.95 4.11
CA GLY A 534 -4.38 -0.74 2.85
C GLY A 534 -5.63 -1.63 2.72
N LEU A 535 -5.53 -2.93 3.05
CA LEU A 535 -6.67 -3.86 3.04
C LEU A 535 -7.76 -3.43 4.03
N ILE A 536 -7.36 -3.04 5.26
CA ILE A 536 -8.31 -2.59 6.30
C ILE A 536 -9.08 -1.37 5.81
N LEU A 537 -8.36 -0.35 5.34
CA LEU A 537 -8.96 0.92 4.87
C LEU A 537 -9.81 0.71 3.61
N TRP A 538 -9.38 -0.15 2.68
CA TRP A 538 -10.16 -0.53 1.51
C TRP A 538 -11.46 -1.25 1.91
N GLY A 539 -11.37 -2.22 2.80
CA GLY A 539 -12.52 -2.97 3.29
C GLY A 539 -13.55 -2.07 3.99
N GLU A 540 -13.11 -1.14 4.83
CA GLU A 540 -13.97 -0.14 5.47
C GLU A 540 -14.61 0.83 4.46
N ALA A 541 -13.82 1.37 3.53
CA ALA A 541 -14.31 2.32 2.54
C ALA A 541 -15.35 1.70 1.58
N THR A 542 -15.19 0.42 1.23
CA THR A 542 -16.08 -0.31 0.31
C THR A 542 -17.20 -1.09 1.00
N GLY A 543 -17.13 -1.24 2.34
CA GLY A 543 -18.04 -2.09 3.12
C GLY A 543 -17.74 -3.59 2.98
N ASN A 544 -16.57 -3.96 2.45
CA ASN A 544 -16.13 -5.36 2.33
C ASN A 544 -15.49 -5.82 3.65
N THR A 545 -16.32 -6.34 4.55
CA THR A 545 -15.88 -6.78 5.88
C THR A 545 -14.93 -7.97 5.82
N GLN A 546 -15.01 -8.84 4.81
CA GLN A 546 -14.09 -9.96 4.64
C GLN A 546 -12.66 -9.47 4.36
N THR A 547 -12.50 -8.50 3.46
CA THR A 547 -11.19 -7.87 3.18
C THR A 547 -10.68 -7.09 4.38
N ARG A 548 -11.56 -6.37 5.09
CA ARG A 548 -11.22 -5.67 6.33
C ARG A 548 -10.66 -6.63 7.39
N ASP A 549 -11.40 -7.69 7.69
CA ASP A 549 -11.04 -8.66 8.75
C ASP A 549 -9.77 -9.44 8.38
N LEU A 550 -9.57 -9.73 7.09
CA LEU A 550 -8.30 -10.25 6.60
C LEU A 550 -7.15 -9.28 6.90
N GLY A 551 -7.30 -8.01 6.50
CA GLY A 551 -6.29 -6.98 6.76
C GLY A 551 -5.98 -6.84 8.26
N ILE A 552 -7.00 -6.89 9.12
CA ILE A 552 -6.84 -6.84 10.59
C ILE A 552 -6.08 -8.05 11.12
N TYR A 553 -6.39 -9.25 10.64
CA TYR A 553 -5.67 -10.47 11.00
C TYR A 553 -4.19 -10.38 10.63
N LEU A 554 -3.89 -10.04 9.37
CA LEU A 554 -2.53 -9.93 8.87
C LEU A 554 -1.75 -8.84 9.60
N TYR A 555 -2.32 -7.64 9.73
CA TYR A 555 -1.72 -6.51 10.44
C TYR A 555 -1.40 -6.85 11.90
N THR A 556 -2.36 -7.43 12.63
CA THR A 556 -2.20 -7.73 14.05
C THR A 556 -1.17 -8.81 14.28
N THR A 557 -1.20 -9.87 13.46
CA THR A 557 -0.29 -11.01 13.62
C THR A 557 1.14 -10.62 13.25
N GLU A 558 1.33 -9.93 12.11
CA GLU A 558 2.65 -9.50 11.66
C GLU A 558 3.25 -8.43 12.57
N MET A 559 2.44 -7.51 13.10
CA MET A 559 2.88 -6.55 14.13
C MET A 559 3.48 -7.26 15.35
N ASN A 560 2.82 -8.32 15.86
CA ASN A 560 3.34 -9.10 16.97
C ASN A 560 4.65 -9.83 16.61
N ALA A 561 4.74 -10.40 15.41
CA ALA A 561 5.96 -11.04 14.92
C ALA A 561 7.10 -10.02 14.74
N ILE A 562 6.82 -8.83 14.22
CA ILE A 562 7.79 -7.72 14.07
C ILE A 562 8.34 -7.32 15.44
N ASN A 563 7.47 -7.14 16.43
CA ASN A 563 7.88 -6.77 17.79
C ASN A 563 8.77 -7.84 18.45
N GLU A 564 8.60 -9.11 18.08
CA GLU A 564 9.41 -10.21 18.61
C GLU A 564 10.72 -10.41 17.84
N TYR A 565 10.70 -10.37 16.50
CA TYR A 565 11.81 -10.85 15.67
C TYR A 565 12.65 -9.76 15.03
N TRP A 566 12.03 -8.65 14.60
CA TRP A 566 12.77 -7.51 14.07
C TRP A 566 13.27 -6.57 15.17
N PHE A 567 12.41 -6.34 16.16
CA PHE A 567 12.64 -5.32 17.18
C PHE A 567 13.05 -5.90 18.53
N ASP A 568 12.59 -7.10 18.84
CA ASP A 568 12.79 -7.69 20.17
C ASP A 568 12.53 -6.68 21.29
N VAL A 569 11.32 -6.08 21.25
CA VAL A 569 10.95 -4.97 22.12
C VAL A 569 11.05 -5.30 23.62
N HIS A 570 11.03 -6.60 23.95
CA HIS A 570 11.16 -7.12 25.30
C HIS A 570 12.59 -7.58 25.66
N GLY A 571 13.51 -7.63 24.69
CA GLY A 571 14.87 -8.10 24.87
C GLY A 571 14.98 -9.59 25.27
N THR A 572 14.06 -10.43 24.77
CA THR A 572 13.97 -11.85 25.15
C THR A 572 14.37 -12.83 24.06
N ASN A 573 14.52 -12.37 22.82
CA ASN A 573 14.75 -13.24 21.67
C ASN A 573 16.13 -13.06 21.04
N THR A 574 16.73 -11.88 21.18
CA THR A 574 18.06 -11.57 20.63
C THR A 574 19.13 -11.99 21.64
N PRO A 575 20.00 -12.98 21.33
CA PRO A 575 21.04 -13.42 22.22
C PRO A 575 22.08 -12.32 22.50
N GLU A 576 22.68 -12.38 23.68
CA GLU A 576 23.85 -11.58 24.00
C GLU A 576 24.97 -11.82 22.97
N GLY A 577 25.59 -10.76 22.46
CA GLY A 577 26.61 -10.82 21.41
C GLY A 577 26.17 -10.26 20.07
N MET A 578 24.89 -10.20 19.76
CA MET A 578 24.37 -9.41 18.65
C MET A 578 24.32 -7.93 19.05
N GLN A 579 25.13 -7.11 18.38
CA GLN A 579 25.29 -5.70 18.71
C GLN A 579 24.37 -4.76 17.97
N SER A 580 23.29 -5.29 17.38
CA SER A 580 22.27 -4.51 16.71
C SER A 580 20.99 -4.47 17.52
N ALA A 581 20.42 -3.28 17.68
CA ALA A 581 19.16 -3.09 18.37
C ALA A 581 17.95 -3.57 17.55
N THR A 582 18.13 -3.78 16.24
CA THR A 582 17.08 -4.21 15.33
C THR A 582 17.62 -5.27 14.36
N ALA A 583 16.76 -6.15 13.86
CA ALA A 583 17.04 -6.89 12.65
C ALA A 583 16.69 -6.01 11.44
N SER A 584 17.57 -6.02 10.42
CA SER A 584 17.28 -5.44 9.10
C SER A 584 16.58 -6.44 8.20
N MET A 585 16.98 -7.72 8.29
CA MET A 585 16.42 -8.81 7.51
C MET A 585 16.23 -10.06 8.38
N ILE A 586 15.07 -10.69 8.22
CA ILE A 586 14.79 -12.00 8.79
C ILE A 586 14.83 -13.04 7.68
N TRP A 587 15.59 -14.11 7.91
CA TRP A 587 15.67 -15.27 7.03
C TRP A 587 15.14 -16.53 7.72
N GLY A 588 14.90 -17.58 6.98
CA GLY A 588 14.57 -18.87 7.57
C GLY A 588 15.58 -19.33 8.61
N GLY A 589 16.87 -19.35 8.24
CA GLY A 589 17.97 -19.82 9.09
C GLY A 589 18.83 -18.72 9.72
N LYS A 590 18.47 -17.44 9.60
CA LYS A 590 19.35 -16.31 9.99
C LYS A 590 18.57 -15.06 10.33
N THR A 591 19.12 -14.24 11.22
CA THR A 591 18.69 -12.88 11.51
C THR A 591 19.85 -11.93 11.28
N VAL A 592 19.69 -10.90 10.47
CA VAL A 592 20.73 -9.92 10.11
C VAL A 592 20.35 -8.57 10.67
N GLY A 593 21.30 -7.81 11.21
CA GLY A 593 21.09 -6.50 11.82
C GLY A 593 22.08 -5.42 11.36
N ASN A 594 22.94 -5.69 10.38
CA ASN A 594 23.98 -4.77 9.96
C ASN A 594 24.07 -4.55 8.44
N ALA A 595 23.20 -5.18 7.66
CA ALA A 595 23.14 -5.04 6.20
C ALA A 595 21.76 -5.43 5.67
N THR A 596 21.42 -4.96 4.48
CA THR A 596 20.32 -5.44 3.65
C THR A 596 20.86 -6.05 2.36
N TRP A 597 20.01 -6.36 1.38
CA TRP A 597 20.44 -6.85 0.08
C TRP A 597 21.36 -5.88 -0.66
N TRP A 598 21.17 -4.60 -0.49
CA TRP A 598 21.71 -3.55 -1.35
C TRP A 598 22.55 -2.51 -0.59
N THR A 599 22.51 -2.50 0.76
CA THR A 599 23.22 -1.48 1.53
C THR A 599 23.69 -1.97 2.91
N ASN A 600 24.75 -1.35 3.39
CA ASN A 600 25.20 -1.40 4.76
C ASN A 600 25.19 0.00 5.42
N ASN A 601 24.58 1.00 4.77
CA ASN A 601 24.36 2.32 5.34
C ASN A 601 23.43 2.21 6.55
N ALA A 602 23.86 2.71 7.70
CA ALA A 602 23.12 2.52 8.95
C ALA A 602 21.71 3.12 8.92
N ALA A 603 21.50 4.27 8.25
CA ALA A 603 20.19 4.89 8.15
C ALA A 603 19.22 4.03 7.32
N GLU A 604 19.70 3.42 6.25
CA GLU A 604 18.93 2.53 5.40
C GLU A 604 18.69 1.18 6.06
N VAL A 605 19.70 0.61 6.71
CA VAL A 605 19.62 -0.67 7.45
C VAL A 605 18.57 -0.62 8.58
N HIS A 606 18.48 0.48 9.30
CA HIS A 606 17.46 0.67 10.32
C HIS A 606 16.11 1.10 9.71
N GLY A 607 16.15 2.06 8.77
CA GLY A 607 14.98 2.69 8.19
C GLY A 607 14.14 1.79 7.27
N ILE A 608 14.72 0.70 6.71
CA ILE A 608 14.00 -0.22 5.81
C ILE A 608 12.78 -0.87 6.48
N ASN A 609 12.82 -1.05 7.81
CA ASN A 609 11.70 -1.58 8.58
C ASN A 609 10.84 -0.50 9.25
N TRP A 610 11.00 0.77 8.84
CA TRP A 610 10.17 1.90 9.29
C TRP A 610 9.35 2.50 8.15
N LEU A 611 9.92 2.58 6.93
CA LEU A 611 9.28 3.20 5.76
C LEU A 611 8.18 2.29 5.14
N PRO A 612 7.15 2.88 4.58
CA PRO A 612 6.78 4.30 4.65
C PRO A 612 6.18 4.65 6.02
N ILE A 613 6.65 5.72 6.65
CA ILE A 613 6.03 6.20 7.90
C ILE A 613 4.78 7.02 7.57
N THR A 614 3.63 6.47 7.90
CA THR A 614 2.30 7.07 7.70
C THR A 614 1.38 6.68 8.86
N SER A 615 0.10 7.00 8.79
CA SER A 615 -0.89 6.51 9.78
C SER A 615 -0.96 4.99 9.90
N ALA A 616 -0.52 4.24 8.89
CA ALA A 616 -0.35 2.79 8.97
C ALA A 616 0.79 2.35 9.92
N SER A 617 1.69 3.25 10.24
CA SER A 617 2.91 2.99 11.04
C SER A 617 2.73 3.27 12.53
N LEU A 618 1.49 3.50 12.99
CA LEU A 618 1.21 3.75 14.40
C LEU A 618 1.66 2.61 15.33
N TYR A 619 1.75 1.37 14.82
CA TYR A 619 2.29 0.24 15.58
C TYR A 619 3.74 0.47 16.06
N LEU A 620 4.55 1.27 15.33
CA LEU A 620 5.91 1.64 15.72
C LEU A 620 5.95 2.45 17.02
N THR A 621 4.83 3.12 17.36
CA THR A 621 4.77 4.01 18.52
C THR A 621 4.39 3.28 19.82
N GLN A 622 4.14 1.97 19.77
CA GLN A 622 3.71 1.18 20.93
C GLN A 622 4.79 0.99 22.02
N TYR A 623 6.07 1.12 21.66
CA TYR A 623 7.21 0.88 22.52
C TYR A 623 8.26 1.98 22.37
N SER A 624 7.96 3.15 22.95
CA SER A 624 8.84 4.34 22.85
C SER A 624 10.24 4.13 23.41
N GLU A 625 10.37 3.32 24.47
CA GLU A 625 11.69 2.97 25.05
C GLU A 625 12.54 2.17 24.06
N TYR A 626 11.91 1.22 23.36
CA TYR A 626 12.58 0.49 22.28
C TYR A 626 12.93 1.43 21.11
N ALA A 627 12.03 2.33 20.72
CA ALA A 627 12.33 3.31 19.68
C ALA A 627 13.54 4.19 20.04
N ALA A 628 13.67 4.58 21.31
CA ALA A 628 14.87 5.28 21.80
C ALA A 628 16.12 4.41 21.69
N LYS A 629 16.08 3.15 22.11
CA LYS A 629 17.18 2.18 22.00
C LYS A 629 17.62 2.02 20.54
N ASN A 630 16.69 1.84 19.64
CA ASN A 630 16.95 1.64 18.21
C ASN A 630 17.54 2.91 17.56
N TYR A 631 16.99 4.08 17.86
CA TYR A 631 17.56 5.36 17.39
C TYR A 631 18.98 5.59 17.92
N ASN A 632 19.26 5.30 19.19
CA ASN A 632 20.59 5.45 19.78
C ASN A 632 21.61 4.48 19.15
N ASP A 633 21.19 3.26 18.79
CA ASP A 633 22.04 2.33 18.04
C ASP A 633 22.35 2.85 16.64
N LEU A 634 21.34 3.38 15.92
CA LEU A 634 21.55 4.06 14.66
C LEU A 634 22.51 5.24 14.79
N LEU A 635 22.31 6.11 15.80
CA LEU A 635 23.16 7.26 16.03
C LEU A 635 24.63 6.85 16.26
N ARG A 636 24.84 5.79 17.05
CA ARG A 636 26.16 5.21 17.30
C ARG A 636 26.83 4.68 16.02
N LYS A 637 26.05 3.96 15.18
CA LYS A 637 26.56 3.34 13.95
C LYS A 637 26.82 4.36 12.83
N SER A 638 25.96 5.40 12.72
CA SER A 638 26.03 6.42 11.66
C SER A 638 26.93 7.61 12.01
N GLY A 639 27.29 7.77 13.31
CA GLY A 639 27.96 8.99 13.77
C GLY A 639 27.12 10.26 13.62
N GLY A 640 25.79 10.11 13.45
CA GLY A 640 24.85 11.21 13.23
C GLY A 640 24.64 11.60 11.77
N ASN A 641 25.25 10.88 10.83
CA ASN A 641 24.94 11.01 9.41
C ASN A 641 23.74 10.10 9.05
N PHE A 642 22.61 10.69 8.76
CA PHE A 642 21.37 9.97 8.44
C PHE A 642 21.01 10.01 6.94
N SER A 643 21.90 10.54 6.10
CA SER A 643 21.70 10.52 4.65
C SER A 643 21.75 9.07 4.11
N PRO A 644 20.88 8.71 3.14
CA PRO A 644 19.95 9.58 2.42
C PRO A 644 18.55 9.72 3.05
N TRP A 645 18.24 9.08 4.20
CA TRP A 645 16.88 8.97 4.77
C TRP A 645 16.71 9.82 6.04
N GLU A 646 17.22 11.05 6.05
CA GLU A 646 17.11 11.98 7.19
C GLU A 646 15.66 12.16 7.65
N ASP A 647 14.71 12.30 6.71
CA ASP A 647 13.28 12.49 6.98
C ASP A 647 12.69 11.29 7.71
N ILE A 648 12.94 10.08 7.26
CA ILE A 648 12.48 8.83 7.88
C ILE A 648 13.06 8.70 9.30
N VAL A 649 14.35 9.01 9.48
CA VAL A 649 15.01 8.96 10.78
C VAL A 649 14.41 9.99 11.75
N TYR A 650 14.11 11.21 11.31
CA TYR A 650 13.50 12.22 12.17
C TYR A 650 12.04 11.90 12.51
N MET A 651 11.28 11.33 11.56
CA MET A 651 9.93 10.82 11.84
C MET A 651 9.95 9.70 12.88
N TYR A 652 10.89 8.76 12.78
CA TYR A 652 11.06 7.70 13.77
C TYR A 652 11.53 8.25 15.13
N ARG A 653 12.46 9.22 15.14
CA ARG A 653 12.92 9.89 16.37
C ARG A 653 11.79 10.56 17.14
N ALA A 654 10.76 11.07 16.45
CA ALA A 654 9.61 11.70 17.09
C ALA A 654 8.82 10.75 18.00
N ILE A 655 8.95 9.43 17.84
CA ILE A 655 8.31 8.43 18.71
C ILE A 655 8.88 8.50 20.13
N SER A 656 10.18 8.69 20.28
CA SER A 656 10.86 8.69 21.57
C SER A 656 11.20 10.08 22.09
N ASP A 657 11.44 11.03 21.19
CA ASP A 657 11.78 12.42 21.53
C ASP A 657 11.34 13.39 20.43
N PRO A 658 10.06 13.80 20.44
CA PRO A 658 9.52 14.68 19.42
C PRO A 658 10.17 16.08 19.44
N SER A 659 10.73 16.53 20.57
CA SER A 659 11.41 17.83 20.66
C SER A 659 12.73 17.83 19.90
N ASP A 660 13.55 16.78 20.08
CA ASP A 660 14.79 16.57 19.33
C ASP A 660 14.50 16.36 17.83
N ALA A 661 13.45 15.59 17.49
CA ALA A 661 13.01 15.38 16.11
C ALA A 661 12.64 16.71 15.42
N LYS A 662 11.86 17.56 16.08
CA LYS A 662 11.50 18.90 15.56
C LYS A 662 12.72 19.78 15.35
N ALA A 663 13.63 19.81 16.32
CA ALA A 663 14.86 20.61 16.23
C ALA A 663 15.71 20.19 15.03
N LYS A 664 15.93 18.87 14.86
CA LYS A 664 16.68 18.31 13.74
C LYS A 664 15.99 18.53 12.38
N PHE A 665 14.71 18.27 12.31
CA PHE A 665 13.92 18.50 11.09
C PHE A 665 13.99 19.96 10.64
N ASN A 666 13.71 20.91 11.55
CA ASN A 666 13.73 22.33 11.24
C ASN A 666 15.11 22.83 10.80
N ALA A 667 16.18 22.29 11.38
CA ALA A 667 17.54 22.63 11.00
C ALA A 667 17.94 22.12 9.61
N ARG A 668 17.33 21.03 9.14
CA ARG A 668 17.74 20.31 7.94
C ARG A 668 16.76 20.41 6.78
N VAL A 669 15.47 20.66 7.02
CA VAL A 669 14.38 20.56 6.03
C VAL A 669 14.62 21.36 4.75
N ALA A 670 15.32 22.50 4.81
CA ALA A 670 15.62 23.31 3.62
C ALA A 670 16.56 22.60 2.63
N ALA A 671 17.53 21.82 3.16
CA ALA A 671 18.53 21.11 2.36
C ALA A 671 18.25 19.60 2.22
N MET A 672 17.27 19.10 2.95
CA MET A 672 16.93 17.68 2.98
C MET A 672 16.15 17.28 1.72
N THR A 673 16.56 16.17 1.12
CA THR A 673 15.76 15.46 0.10
C THR A 673 15.03 14.33 0.81
N PRO A 674 13.70 14.35 0.86
CA PRO A 674 12.92 13.25 1.44
C PRO A 674 13.16 11.94 0.69
N GLU A 675 12.95 10.83 1.38
CA GLU A 675 12.90 9.51 0.75
C GLU A 675 11.84 9.50 -0.37
N ALA A 676 12.04 8.71 -1.42
CA ALA A 676 11.24 8.78 -2.66
C ALA A 676 9.72 8.62 -2.46
N GLY A 677 9.31 7.80 -1.47
CA GLY A 677 7.90 7.60 -1.08
C GLY A 677 7.40 8.56 -0.02
N ASN A 678 8.22 9.52 0.43
CA ASN A 678 7.88 10.47 1.48
C ASN A 678 7.90 11.93 0.99
N SER A 679 7.55 12.87 1.86
CA SER A 679 7.54 14.30 1.59
C SER A 679 7.85 15.11 2.84
N LYS A 680 8.32 16.35 2.66
CA LYS A 680 8.48 17.29 3.77
C LYS A 680 7.16 17.54 4.51
N ALA A 681 6.04 17.57 3.78
CA ALA A 681 4.72 17.78 4.37
C ALA A 681 4.31 16.61 5.28
N ASN A 682 4.48 15.36 4.85
CA ASN A 682 4.18 14.20 5.68
C ASN A 682 5.09 14.14 6.91
N ALA A 683 6.39 14.38 6.74
CA ALA A 683 7.34 14.38 7.86
C ALA A 683 7.01 15.48 8.88
N TYR A 684 6.71 16.69 8.41
CA TYR A 684 6.31 17.81 9.26
C TYR A 684 5.02 17.47 10.02
N HIS A 685 3.98 17.03 9.32
CA HIS A 685 2.70 16.67 9.90
C HIS A 685 2.84 15.55 10.96
N TRP A 686 3.58 14.49 10.64
CA TRP A 686 3.85 13.38 11.56
C TRP A 686 4.53 13.85 12.84
N ILE A 687 5.67 14.55 12.71
CA ILE A 687 6.51 14.96 13.85
C ILE A 687 5.73 15.89 14.80
N TYR A 688 5.00 16.85 14.25
CA TYR A 688 4.31 17.85 15.08
C TYR A 688 3.00 17.33 15.67
N ASN A 689 2.28 16.44 14.97
CA ASN A 689 1.10 15.81 15.54
C ASN A 689 1.46 14.75 16.58
N LEU A 690 2.52 13.98 16.36
CA LEU A 690 2.99 13.02 17.37
C LEU A 690 3.49 13.74 18.64
N ASP A 691 4.12 14.91 18.49
CA ASP A 691 4.43 15.75 19.64
C ASP A 691 3.19 16.17 20.43
N ALA A 692 2.09 16.47 19.77
CA ALA A 692 0.83 16.83 20.43
C ALA A 692 0.13 15.62 21.07
N LEU A 693 0.04 14.52 20.34
CA LEU A 693 -0.72 13.32 20.69
C LEU A 693 0.01 12.39 21.67
N GLY A 694 1.34 12.28 21.55
CA GLY A 694 2.12 11.20 22.17
C GLY A 694 2.02 9.90 21.38
N ASN A 695 2.22 8.80 22.07
CA ASN A 695 2.30 7.46 21.50
C ASN A 695 1.00 6.66 21.71
N ILE A 696 0.82 5.58 20.95
CA ILE A 696 -0.35 4.69 21.09
C ILE A 696 -0.38 4.06 22.48
N ASP A 697 -1.53 4.14 23.13
CA ASP A 697 -1.88 3.34 24.28
C ASP A 697 -2.48 1.99 23.84
N ARG A 698 -1.61 1.00 23.68
CA ARG A 698 -1.98 -0.36 23.25
C ARG A 698 -2.86 -1.13 24.23
N SER A 699 -3.05 -0.63 25.45
CA SER A 699 -3.91 -1.25 26.45
C SER A 699 -5.40 -0.97 26.22
N ILE A 700 -5.71 0.02 25.38
CA ILE A 700 -7.09 0.44 25.11
C ILE A 700 -7.50 -0.03 23.72
N THR A 701 -8.58 -0.78 23.65
CA THR A 701 -9.23 -1.21 22.41
C THR A 701 -10.55 -0.46 22.20
N ALA A 702 -11.19 -0.63 21.03
CA ALA A 702 -12.47 0.01 20.73
C ALA A 702 -13.40 -0.96 19.97
N ASN A 703 -14.69 -0.68 19.96
CA ASN A 703 -15.71 -1.39 19.17
C ASN A 703 -15.75 -0.91 17.71
N SER A 704 -14.62 -0.55 17.16
CA SER A 704 -14.49 -0.07 15.79
C SER A 704 -13.07 -0.34 15.31
N PRO A 705 -12.83 -0.76 14.08
CA PRO A 705 -11.46 -0.99 13.60
C PRO A 705 -10.70 0.30 13.27
N ILE A 706 -11.40 1.42 13.05
CA ILE A 706 -10.78 2.67 12.62
C ILE A 706 -10.67 3.64 13.80
N TYR A 707 -9.69 3.37 14.63
CA TYR A 707 -9.43 4.14 15.84
C TYR A 707 -7.95 4.18 16.18
N ALA A 708 -7.60 5.07 17.09
CA ALA A 708 -6.34 5.07 17.83
C ALA A 708 -6.56 5.73 19.20
N VAL A 709 -5.86 5.28 20.22
CA VAL A 709 -5.81 5.97 21.51
C VAL A 709 -4.37 6.38 21.74
N PHE A 710 -4.15 7.67 21.87
CA PHE A 710 -2.84 8.22 22.16
C PHE A 710 -2.72 8.57 23.63
N HIS A 711 -1.50 8.50 24.15
CA HIS A 711 -1.20 8.84 25.53
C HIS A 711 0.03 9.75 25.60
N LYS A 712 -0.13 10.91 26.25
CA LYS A 712 0.93 11.86 26.50
C LYS A 712 0.78 12.48 27.91
N ASN A 713 1.80 12.36 28.74
CA ASN A 713 1.85 13.00 30.08
C ASN A 713 0.61 12.72 30.95
N GLY A 714 0.11 11.51 30.95
CA GLY A 714 -1.09 11.11 31.72
C GLY A 714 -2.44 11.46 31.07
N VAL A 715 -2.42 12.12 29.91
CA VAL A 715 -3.64 12.46 29.15
C VAL A 715 -3.82 11.50 27.98
N LYS A 716 -5.01 10.92 27.87
CA LYS A 716 -5.41 10.10 26.73
C LYS A 716 -6.15 10.96 25.71
N THR A 717 -5.86 10.75 24.44
CA THR A 717 -6.61 11.31 23.30
C THR A 717 -7.19 10.16 22.50
N TYR A 718 -8.50 10.07 22.45
CA TYR A 718 -9.25 9.05 21.75
C TYR A 718 -9.59 9.57 20.35
N VAL A 719 -9.25 8.82 19.32
CA VAL A 719 -9.44 9.21 17.93
C VAL A 719 -10.16 8.10 17.19
N ALA A 720 -11.15 8.45 16.39
CA ALA A 720 -11.77 7.52 15.45
C ALA A 720 -12.17 8.24 14.17
N TYR A 721 -12.26 7.44 13.08
CA TYR A 721 -12.79 7.88 11.79
C TYR A 721 -14.00 7.03 11.41
N ASN A 722 -15.00 7.66 10.83
CA ASN A 722 -16.25 7.01 10.40
C ASN A 722 -16.35 7.00 8.88
N PHE A 723 -16.21 5.84 8.25
CA PHE A 723 -16.36 5.65 6.80
C PHE A 723 -17.80 5.57 6.32
N THR A 724 -18.78 5.56 7.24
CA THR A 724 -20.18 5.40 6.89
C THR A 724 -20.86 6.76 6.68
N ASN A 725 -22.08 6.74 6.14
CA ASN A 725 -22.95 7.92 6.00
C ASN A 725 -23.95 8.07 7.15
N GLN A 726 -23.72 7.33 8.26
CA GLN A 726 -24.49 7.45 9.50
C GLN A 726 -23.54 7.86 10.64
N VAL A 727 -24.06 8.59 11.62
CA VAL A 727 -23.33 8.91 12.84
C VAL A 727 -22.98 7.62 13.58
N LYS A 728 -21.73 7.46 14.00
CA LYS A 728 -21.22 6.28 14.73
C LYS A 728 -20.75 6.68 16.13
N THR A 729 -21.16 5.93 17.14
CA THR A 729 -20.56 6.02 18.49
C THR A 729 -19.48 4.96 18.61
N VAL A 730 -18.27 5.39 18.91
CA VAL A 730 -17.14 4.50 19.19
C VAL A 730 -16.91 4.46 20.68
N THR A 731 -16.99 3.25 21.24
CA THR A 731 -16.79 2.98 22.68
C THR A 731 -15.48 2.25 22.87
N PHE A 732 -14.67 2.73 23.78
CA PHE A 732 -13.36 2.20 24.12
C PHE A 732 -13.43 1.28 25.35
N SER A 733 -12.47 0.37 25.51
CA SER A 733 -12.45 -0.67 26.54
C SER A 733 -12.36 -0.12 27.96
N ASP A 734 -11.92 1.12 28.15
CA ASP A 734 -11.91 1.79 29.45
C ASP A 734 -13.21 2.57 29.75
N GLY A 735 -14.22 2.42 28.92
CA GLY A 735 -15.56 3.01 29.08
C GLY A 735 -15.73 4.40 28.45
N HIS A 736 -14.68 5.00 27.89
CA HIS A 736 -14.82 6.26 27.15
C HIS A 736 -15.58 6.03 25.84
N SER A 737 -16.31 7.06 25.38
CA SER A 737 -17.04 7.01 24.10
C SER A 737 -16.95 8.34 23.37
N ILE A 738 -16.81 8.30 22.06
CA ILE A 738 -16.87 9.46 21.18
C ILE A 738 -17.89 9.24 20.07
N THR A 739 -18.59 10.32 19.67
CA THR A 739 -19.51 10.30 18.54
C THR A 739 -18.80 10.83 17.30
N VAL A 740 -18.78 10.07 16.22
CA VAL A 740 -18.07 10.40 14.99
C VAL A 740 -19.07 10.63 13.86
N GLN A 741 -19.05 11.84 13.29
CA GLN A 741 -19.90 12.21 12.16
C GLN A 741 -19.55 11.40 10.89
N PRO A 742 -20.46 11.30 9.92
CA PRO A 742 -20.19 10.63 8.65
C PRO A 742 -18.95 11.16 7.93
N ASN A 743 -18.11 10.25 7.44
CA ASN A 743 -16.90 10.55 6.66
C ASN A 743 -15.95 11.57 7.32
N SER A 744 -15.86 11.55 8.64
CA SER A 744 -15.06 12.50 9.40
C SER A 744 -14.27 11.86 10.53
N PHE A 745 -13.31 12.60 11.06
CA PHE A 745 -12.64 12.32 12.32
C PHE A 745 -13.43 12.89 13.51
N ASN A 746 -13.31 12.23 14.65
CA ASN A 746 -13.45 12.89 15.94
C ASN A 746 -12.28 12.51 16.85
N ALA A 747 -11.82 13.51 17.63
CA ALA A 747 -10.78 13.34 18.63
C ALA A 747 -11.24 13.96 19.95
N GLY A 748 -11.26 13.16 21.03
CA GLY A 748 -11.70 13.60 22.35
C GLY A 748 -10.68 13.30 23.43
N ASN A 749 -10.48 14.23 24.39
CA ASN A 749 -9.64 14.01 25.56
C ASN A 749 -10.44 13.34 26.69
N GLY A 750 -9.85 12.36 27.39
CA GLY A 750 -10.49 11.60 28.47
C GLY A 750 -10.75 12.37 29.79
N SER A 751 -10.62 13.67 29.84
CA SER A 751 -10.93 14.50 31.00
C SER A 751 -12.33 15.13 30.85
N GLY A 752 -13.33 14.43 31.40
CA GLY A 752 -14.66 14.96 31.65
C GLY A 752 -15.62 14.93 30.48
N GLY A 753 -16.60 14.03 30.58
CA GLY A 753 -17.73 13.90 29.65
C GLY A 753 -18.36 15.22 29.28
N GLY A 754 -18.14 15.63 28.08
CA GLY A 754 -18.88 16.58 27.30
C GLY A 754 -18.89 16.07 25.90
N ASN A 755 -19.96 15.33 25.56
CA ASN A 755 -20.33 15.10 24.17
C ASN A 755 -20.24 16.45 23.48
N PRO A 756 -19.45 16.68 22.40
CA PRO A 756 -19.68 17.84 21.61
C PRO A 756 -21.10 17.69 21.09
N GLN A 757 -22.01 18.50 21.63
CA GLN A 757 -23.36 18.67 21.08
C GLN A 757 -23.14 18.94 19.59
N PRO A 758 -23.89 18.31 18.67
CA PRO A 758 -23.84 18.69 17.27
C PRO A 758 -23.90 20.20 17.19
N ASP A 759 -22.95 20.78 16.48
CA ASP A 759 -23.00 22.22 16.28
C ASP A 759 -24.32 22.58 15.59
N THR A 760 -25.17 23.28 16.30
CA THR A 760 -26.48 23.73 15.83
C THR A 760 -26.53 25.25 15.78
N GLU A 761 -25.43 25.91 16.17
CA GLU A 761 -25.30 27.34 16.10
C GLU A 761 -24.92 27.75 14.67
N ALA A 762 -25.73 28.59 14.07
CA ALA A 762 -25.46 29.08 12.73
C ALA A 762 -24.42 30.21 12.77
N PRO A 763 -23.55 30.33 11.77
CA PRO A 763 -22.62 31.45 11.67
C PRO A 763 -23.27 32.81 11.77
N SER A 764 -22.52 33.81 12.18
CA SER A 764 -22.99 35.21 12.15
C SER A 764 -23.30 35.62 10.70
N ILE A 765 -24.18 36.58 10.54
CA ILE A 765 -24.58 37.11 9.24
C ILE A 765 -23.38 37.83 8.60
N PRO A 766 -22.98 37.52 7.34
CA PRO A 766 -21.96 38.27 6.64
C PRO A 766 -22.29 39.77 6.61
N ALA A 767 -21.39 40.59 7.14
CA ALA A 767 -21.58 42.04 7.23
C ALA A 767 -20.92 42.75 6.06
N ASN A 768 -21.33 44.02 5.84
CA ASN A 768 -20.71 44.93 4.89
C ASN A 768 -20.59 44.39 3.46
N VAL A 769 -21.58 43.62 2.99
CA VAL A 769 -21.62 43.17 1.59
C VAL A 769 -21.65 44.38 0.68
N ARG A 770 -20.67 44.47 -0.21
CA ARG A 770 -20.46 45.63 -1.10
C ARG A 770 -20.07 45.19 -2.49
N VAL A 771 -20.34 46.01 -3.48
CA VAL A 771 -19.88 45.82 -4.85
C VAL A 771 -18.52 46.51 -4.97
N THR A 772 -17.50 45.76 -5.35
CA THR A 772 -16.14 46.26 -5.57
C THR A 772 -15.89 46.59 -7.04
N THR A 773 -16.44 45.79 -7.95
CA THR A 773 -16.40 46.09 -9.39
C THR A 773 -17.72 45.72 -10.04
N LYS A 774 -18.07 46.45 -11.11
CA LYS A 774 -19.18 46.12 -11.98
C LYS A 774 -18.84 46.46 -13.43
N THR A 775 -19.38 45.70 -14.34
CA THR A 775 -19.26 45.85 -15.80
C THR A 775 -20.64 45.67 -16.43
N ALA A 776 -20.72 45.70 -17.74
CA ALA A 776 -21.97 45.38 -18.44
C ALA A 776 -22.46 43.91 -18.25
N SER A 777 -21.55 42.99 -17.90
CA SER A 777 -21.85 41.54 -17.84
C SER A 777 -21.42 40.86 -16.55
N ALA A 778 -20.80 41.58 -15.60
CA ALA A 778 -20.29 41.01 -14.36
C ALA A 778 -20.37 41.99 -13.18
N VAL A 779 -20.47 41.39 -11.96
CA VAL A 779 -20.43 42.14 -10.69
C VAL A 779 -19.56 41.33 -9.72
N THR A 780 -18.59 41.98 -9.07
CA THR A 780 -17.83 41.40 -7.97
C THR A 780 -18.31 41.95 -6.64
N LEU A 781 -18.61 41.01 -5.74
CA LEU A 781 -19.02 41.30 -4.36
C LEU A 781 -17.90 40.98 -3.39
N GLU A 782 -17.82 41.72 -2.32
CA GLU A 782 -16.93 41.46 -1.18
C GLU A 782 -17.74 41.71 0.11
N TRP A 783 -17.37 40.99 1.19
CA TRP A 783 -18.02 41.12 2.51
C TRP A 783 -17.00 40.87 3.63
N ASP A 784 -17.36 41.22 4.83
CA ASP A 784 -16.54 40.94 5.99
C ASP A 784 -16.72 39.49 6.43
N ALA A 785 -15.67 38.89 6.94
CA ALA A 785 -15.68 37.51 7.41
C ALA A 785 -16.71 37.32 8.53
N ALA A 786 -17.60 36.35 8.37
CA ALA A 786 -18.49 35.91 9.42
C ALA A 786 -17.71 35.10 10.49
N THR A 787 -18.25 35.09 11.71
CA THR A 787 -17.73 34.33 12.85
C THR A 787 -18.70 33.23 13.22
N ASP A 788 -18.17 32.16 13.81
CA ASP A 788 -18.90 31.02 14.27
C ASP A 788 -18.19 30.38 15.47
N ASN A 789 -18.92 29.63 16.31
CA ASN A 789 -18.36 28.97 17.51
C ASN A 789 -17.38 27.84 17.18
N VAL A 790 -17.52 27.18 16.02
CA VAL A 790 -16.61 26.13 15.52
C VAL A 790 -15.80 26.63 14.33
N GLY A 791 -16.40 27.41 13.43
CA GLY A 791 -15.72 28.07 12.32
C GLY A 791 -16.52 28.07 11.02
N VAL A 792 -16.38 29.14 10.25
CA VAL A 792 -17.03 29.31 8.93
C VAL A 792 -16.22 28.59 7.89
N THR A 793 -16.83 27.70 7.09
CA THR A 793 -16.19 26.93 6.02
C THR A 793 -16.42 27.49 4.63
N GLY A 794 -17.42 28.40 4.46
CA GLY A 794 -17.70 29.00 3.17
C GLY A 794 -18.89 29.94 3.17
N TYR A 795 -19.17 30.51 1.99
CA TYR A 795 -20.26 31.46 1.76
C TYR A 795 -21.04 31.07 0.52
N ILE A 796 -22.35 31.30 0.57
CA ILE A 796 -23.27 31.08 -0.54
C ILE A 796 -23.82 32.42 -0.95
N VAL A 797 -23.63 32.80 -2.21
CA VAL A 797 -24.17 34.05 -2.78
C VAL A 797 -25.47 33.74 -3.51
N TYR A 798 -26.47 34.50 -3.20
CA TYR A 798 -27.79 34.47 -3.85
C TYR A 798 -27.98 35.70 -4.73
N LYS A 799 -28.45 35.47 -5.95
CA LYS A 799 -28.87 36.49 -6.90
C LYS A 799 -30.39 36.41 -7.06
N ASP A 800 -31.09 37.54 -6.78
CA ASP A 800 -32.55 37.60 -6.91
C ASP A 800 -33.29 36.47 -6.17
N GLY A 801 -32.71 36.04 -5.02
CA GLY A 801 -33.23 34.96 -4.18
C GLY A 801 -32.83 33.54 -4.56
N ALA A 802 -32.20 33.33 -5.72
CA ALA A 802 -31.68 32.03 -6.16
C ALA A 802 -30.19 31.89 -5.89
N GLN A 803 -29.72 30.70 -5.49
CA GLN A 803 -28.29 30.44 -5.29
C GLN A 803 -27.54 30.62 -6.62
N ALA A 804 -26.47 31.42 -6.60
CA ALA A 804 -25.73 31.81 -7.77
C ALA A 804 -24.25 31.38 -7.71
N ALA A 805 -23.64 31.32 -6.51
CA ALA A 805 -22.27 30.88 -6.34
C ALA A 805 -22.00 30.38 -4.92
N GLU A 806 -20.93 29.54 -4.78
CA GLU A 806 -20.33 29.21 -3.49
C GLU A 806 -18.84 29.53 -3.51
N THR A 807 -18.29 29.97 -2.39
CA THR A 807 -16.89 30.33 -2.23
C THR A 807 -16.43 30.06 -0.79
N SER A 808 -15.17 29.70 -0.58
CA SER A 808 -14.55 29.69 0.75
C SER A 808 -13.95 31.04 1.15
N GLY A 809 -13.82 31.98 0.20
CA GLY A 809 -13.30 33.31 0.45
C GLY A 809 -14.40 34.33 0.75
N ILE A 810 -13.97 35.54 1.09
CA ILE A 810 -14.86 36.68 1.43
C ILE A 810 -15.23 37.55 0.20
N SER A 811 -15.09 37.01 -1.00
CA SER A 811 -15.46 37.65 -2.25
C SER A 811 -15.96 36.65 -3.28
N ALA A 812 -16.81 37.14 -4.22
CA ALA A 812 -17.28 36.32 -5.34
C ALA A 812 -17.58 37.19 -6.56
N SER A 813 -17.30 36.70 -7.76
CA SER A 813 -17.62 37.35 -9.02
C SER A 813 -18.75 36.64 -9.73
N MET A 814 -19.81 37.37 -10.00
CA MET A 814 -20.98 36.94 -10.77
C MET A 814 -20.82 37.37 -12.22
N THR A 815 -20.77 36.42 -13.14
CA THR A 815 -20.60 36.67 -14.59
C THR A 815 -21.86 36.29 -15.37
N GLY A 816 -21.94 36.63 -16.64
CA GLY A 816 -23.09 36.31 -17.49
C GLY A 816 -24.35 37.11 -17.17
N LEU A 817 -24.20 38.27 -16.60
CA LEU A 817 -25.30 39.17 -16.30
C LEU A 817 -25.70 40.02 -17.55
N ASN A 818 -26.95 40.41 -17.65
CA ASN A 818 -27.41 41.31 -18.70
C ASN A 818 -26.97 42.75 -18.41
N ALA A 819 -26.65 43.49 -19.45
CA ALA A 819 -26.29 44.89 -19.35
C ALA A 819 -27.50 45.75 -18.93
N ALA A 820 -27.22 46.88 -18.29
CA ALA A 820 -28.22 47.82 -17.76
C ALA A 820 -29.35 47.16 -16.97
N SER A 821 -29.08 46.03 -16.31
CA SER A 821 -30.01 45.21 -15.57
C SER A 821 -29.71 45.28 -14.07
N THR A 822 -30.73 45.41 -13.25
CA THR A 822 -30.60 45.52 -11.80
C THR A 822 -30.76 44.14 -11.17
N TYR A 823 -29.82 43.75 -10.31
CA TYR A 823 -29.80 42.50 -9.56
C TYR A 823 -29.71 42.77 -8.05
N SER A 824 -30.32 41.90 -7.26
CA SER A 824 -30.25 41.94 -5.81
C SER A 824 -29.41 40.76 -5.31
N PHE A 825 -28.35 41.03 -4.56
CA PHE A 825 -27.47 40.01 -4.02
C PHE A 825 -27.56 39.95 -2.49
N THR A 826 -27.57 38.72 -1.96
CA THR A 826 -27.39 38.41 -0.54
C THR A 826 -26.38 37.31 -0.35
N VAL A 827 -25.72 37.27 0.81
CA VAL A 827 -24.70 36.26 1.14
C VAL A 827 -25.10 35.60 2.46
N LYS A 828 -24.93 34.25 2.52
CA LYS A 828 -25.02 33.48 3.75
C LYS A 828 -23.67 32.82 4.03
N ALA A 829 -23.28 32.76 5.29
CA ALA A 829 -22.14 31.94 5.74
C ALA A 829 -22.59 30.51 6.04
N ARG A 830 -21.70 29.54 5.86
CA ARG A 830 -21.90 28.12 6.18
C ARG A 830 -20.73 27.62 7.05
N ASP A 831 -21.05 26.87 8.10
CA ASP A 831 -20.07 26.16 8.95
C ASP A 831 -19.75 24.74 8.46
N ALA A 832 -18.95 23.99 9.23
CA ALA A 832 -18.60 22.63 8.95
C ALA A 832 -19.74 21.64 9.21
N ALA A 833 -20.69 21.99 10.08
CA ALA A 833 -21.87 21.16 10.37
C ALA A 833 -22.98 21.33 9.33
N GLY A 834 -22.86 22.33 8.44
CA GLY A 834 -23.83 22.63 7.39
C GLY A 834 -24.88 23.65 7.82
N ASN A 835 -24.78 24.26 9.03
CA ASN A 835 -25.70 25.35 9.43
C ASN A 835 -25.41 26.57 8.57
N LEU A 836 -26.48 27.27 8.20
CA LEU A 836 -26.45 28.50 7.41
C LEU A 836 -26.85 29.69 8.23
N SER A 837 -26.08 30.76 8.12
CA SER A 837 -26.48 32.06 8.68
C SER A 837 -27.81 32.56 8.07
N ALA A 838 -28.44 33.50 8.72
CA ALA A 838 -29.42 34.34 8.04
C ALA A 838 -28.76 35.07 6.86
N ALA A 839 -29.56 35.48 5.88
CA ALA A 839 -29.02 36.21 4.72
C ALA A 839 -28.52 37.60 5.15
N SER A 840 -27.45 38.08 4.54
CA SER A 840 -26.99 39.46 4.68
C SER A 840 -28.04 40.45 4.23
N HIS A 841 -27.88 41.75 4.56
CA HIS A 841 -28.61 42.80 3.88
C HIS A 841 -28.41 42.68 2.37
N ALA A 842 -29.50 42.89 1.61
CA ALA A 842 -29.46 42.82 0.16
C ALA A 842 -28.70 44.02 -0.40
N VAL A 843 -27.78 43.77 -1.31
CA VAL A 843 -27.10 44.81 -2.09
C VAL A 843 -27.67 44.81 -3.51
N SER A 844 -28.29 45.93 -3.89
CA SER A 844 -28.83 46.12 -5.23
C SER A 844 -27.79 46.81 -6.10
N VAL A 845 -27.52 46.24 -7.26
CA VAL A 845 -26.57 46.80 -8.23
C VAL A 845 -27.13 46.70 -9.64
N THR A 846 -26.99 47.81 -10.37
CA THR A 846 -27.31 47.84 -11.80
C THR A 846 -26.01 47.69 -12.58
N THR A 847 -25.92 46.67 -13.45
CA THR A 847 -24.82 46.48 -14.38
C THR A 847 -24.71 47.70 -15.31
N GLU A 848 -23.54 47.95 -15.81
CA GLU A 848 -23.32 49.05 -16.73
C GLU A 848 -24.10 48.82 -18.03
N ALA A 849 -24.48 49.94 -18.71
CA ALA A 849 -25.06 49.84 -20.03
C ALA A 849 -24.02 49.26 -20.98
N ALA A 850 -24.44 48.47 -21.95
CA ALA A 850 -23.55 48.01 -22.99
C ALA A 850 -23.06 49.27 -23.75
N SER A 851 -21.82 49.67 -23.52
CA SER A 851 -21.19 50.72 -24.32
C SER A 851 -21.02 50.16 -25.73
N GLY A 852 -21.63 50.77 -26.70
CA GLY A 852 -21.55 50.44 -28.12
C GLY A 852 -20.13 50.71 -28.63
N GLY A 853 -19.26 49.78 -28.42
CA GLY A 853 -17.92 49.79 -28.93
C GLY A 853 -17.43 48.34 -28.88
N ASN A 854 -17.16 47.78 -30.05
CA ASN A 854 -16.80 46.39 -30.29
C ASN A 854 -15.35 46.13 -29.94
N GLU A 855 -14.97 46.33 -28.68
CA GLU A 855 -13.61 46.06 -28.20
C GLU A 855 -13.66 44.96 -27.12
N GLY A 856 -13.42 43.73 -27.57
CA GLY A 856 -13.21 42.63 -26.63
C GLY A 856 -11.84 42.71 -25.99
N GLY A 857 -11.66 43.51 -24.96
CA GLY A 857 -10.38 43.72 -24.28
C GLY A 857 -10.57 44.38 -22.92
N GLY A 858 -9.49 44.82 -22.28
CA GLY A 858 -9.50 45.46 -20.98
C GLY A 858 -8.38 46.47 -20.79
N GLU A 859 -8.53 47.35 -19.83
CA GLU A 859 -7.50 48.31 -19.41
C GLU A 859 -7.27 48.21 -17.91
N THR A 860 -6.01 48.16 -17.52
CA THR A 860 -5.55 48.06 -16.12
C THR A 860 -4.51 49.15 -15.85
N GLU A 861 -3.94 49.19 -14.64
CA GLU A 861 -2.80 50.06 -14.34
C GLU A 861 -1.55 49.70 -15.15
N ASP A 862 -1.44 48.46 -15.64
CA ASP A 862 -0.26 47.92 -16.30
C ASP A 862 -0.34 47.94 -17.84
N TYR A 863 -1.55 47.81 -18.39
CA TYR A 863 -1.73 47.72 -19.86
C TYR A 863 -3.14 48.14 -20.31
N LYS A 864 -3.25 48.37 -21.62
CA LYS A 864 -4.51 48.36 -22.35
C LYS A 864 -4.46 47.31 -23.44
N ALA A 865 -5.50 46.45 -23.53
CA ALA A 865 -5.61 45.35 -24.47
C ALA A 865 -6.97 45.40 -25.19
N GLY A 866 -7.02 44.97 -26.46
CA GLY A 866 -8.28 44.95 -27.20
C GLY A 866 -8.18 44.19 -28.52
N ALA A 867 -9.33 44.06 -29.19
CA ALA A 867 -9.43 43.49 -30.52
C ALA A 867 -10.32 44.42 -31.38
N ARG A 868 -9.92 44.68 -32.63
CA ARG A 868 -10.72 45.50 -33.55
C ARG A 868 -10.96 44.81 -34.88
N PHE A 869 -12.04 45.12 -35.49
CA PHE A 869 -12.39 44.68 -36.83
C PHE A 869 -11.41 45.30 -37.85
N VAL A 870 -10.95 44.51 -38.79
CA VAL A 870 -10.12 44.96 -39.92
C VAL A 870 -10.82 44.75 -41.26
N SER A 871 -11.38 43.57 -41.48
CA SER A 871 -12.19 43.20 -42.65
C SER A 871 -13.08 42.00 -42.31
N ASP A 872 -14.00 41.63 -43.18
CA ASP A 872 -14.91 40.46 -42.96
C ASP A 872 -14.17 39.17 -42.67
N ARG A 873 -12.87 39.09 -42.88
CA ARG A 873 -12.03 37.90 -42.67
C ARG A 873 -10.84 38.15 -41.74
N GLU A 874 -10.72 39.35 -41.16
CA GLU A 874 -9.52 39.70 -40.37
C GLU A 874 -9.86 40.62 -39.20
N ALA A 875 -9.26 40.30 -38.04
CA ALA A 875 -9.25 41.16 -36.85
C ALA A 875 -7.82 41.47 -36.43
N LEU A 876 -7.62 42.55 -35.66
CA LEU A 876 -6.35 42.93 -35.07
C LEU A 876 -6.46 42.85 -33.55
N LEU A 877 -5.61 42.03 -32.93
CA LEU A 877 -5.41 42.02 -31.50
C LEU A 877 -4.31 43.02 -31.15
N GLN A 878 -4.55 43.86 -30.14
CA GLN A 878 -3.65 44.93 -29.73
C GLN A 878 -3.39 44.90 -28.23
N PHE A 879 -2.16 45.17 -27.85
CA PHE A 879 -1.72 45.25 -26.45
C PHE A 879 -0.79 46.46 -26.29
N THR A 880 -1.12 47.38 -25.41
CA THR A 880 -0.32 48.56 -25.11
C THR A 880 0.10 48.52 -23.65
N PRO A 881 1.33 48.11 -23.32
CA PRO A 881 1.85 48.15 -21.96
C PRO A 881 2.05 49.61 -21.52
N LYS A 882 1.69 49.94 -20.28
CA LYS A 882 1.90 51.27 -19.68
C LYS A 882 3.33 51.49 -19.17
N THR A 883 4.11 50.44 -19.09
CA THR A 883 5.55 50.43 -18.87
C THR A 883 6.19 49.71 -20.06
N ALA A 884 7.32 50.18 -20.57
CA ALA A 884 7.99 49.54 -21.72
C ALA A 884 8.21 48.04 -21.47
N SER A 885 7.79 47.22 -22.42
CA SER A 885 7.90 45.77 -22.37
C SER A 885 8.90 45.29 -23.44
N ALA A 886 9.81 44.40 -23.08
CA ALA A 886 10.77 43.86 -24.03
C ALA A 886 10.10 42.89 -25.02
N TYR A 887 9.01 42.28 -24.63
CA TYR A 887 8.21 41.45 -25.52
C TYR A 887 6.75 41.31 -25.06
N VAL A 888 5.88 41.01 -26.00
CA VAL A 888 4.49 40.60 -25.77
C VAL A 888 4.17 39.44 -26.68
N ASP A 889 3.70 38.36 -26.11
CA ASP A 889 3.18 37.18 -26.81
C ASP A 889 1.65 37.15 -26.68
N VAL A 890 0.97 36.87 -27.77
CA VAL A 890 -0.47 36.64 -27.75
C VAL A 890 -0.78 35.16 -27.93
N HIS A 891 -1.70 34.70 -27.14
CA HIS A 891 -2.28 33.35 -27.21
C HIS A 891 -3.74 33.50 -27.62
N TYR A 892 -4.17 32.82 -28.67
CA TYR A 892 -5.57 32.88 -29.04
C TYR A 892 -6.12 31.58 -29.60
N THR A 893 -7.41 31.40 -29.47
CA THR A 893 -8.18 30.24 -29.95
C THR A 893 -9.39 30.74 -30.73
N LEU A 894 -9.60 30.21 -31.93
CA LEU A 894 -10.86 30.40 -32.67
C LEU A 894 -11.86 29.34 -32.22
N THR A 895 -13.14 29.68 -32.17
CA THR A 895 -14.21 28.73 -31.78
C THR A 895 -14.09 27.38 -32.49
N GLY A 896 -13.77 26.32 -31.78
CA GLY A 896 -13.60 24.97 -32.29
C GLY A 896 -12.21 24.64 -32.87
N GLY A 897 -11.22 25.53 -32.72
CA GLY A 897 -9.83 25.39 -33.21
C GLY A 897 -8.82 25.11 -32.10
N GLN A 898 -7.57 24.87 -32.47
CA GLN A 898 -6.45 24.75 -31.56
C GLN A 898 -5.95 26.12 -31.09
N GLN A 899 -5.26 26.16 -29.96
CA GLN A 899 -4.58 27.37 -29.48
C GLN A 899 -3.39 27.70 -30.37
N LEU A 900 -3.26 28.98 -30.74
CA LEU A 900 -2.17 29.52 -31.49
C LEU A 900 -1.41 30.55 -30.65
N ASN A 901 -0.11 30.58 -30.74
CA ASN A 901 0.77 31.45 -29.96
C ASN A 901 1.71 32.21 -30.88
N TYR A 902 1.76 33.56 -30.76
CA TYR A 902 2.58 34.41 -31.60
C TYR A 902 3.27 35.49 -30.78
N ARG A 903 4.54 35.74 -31.09
CA ARG A 903 5.24 36.96 -30.68
C ARG A 903 4.66 38.13 -31.46
N MET A 904 4.14 39.13 -30.77
CA MET A 904 3.51 40.28 -31.37
C MET A 904 4.55 41.26 -31.98
N THR A 905 4.14 42.03 -32.97
CA THR A 905 4.95 43.09 -33.56
C THR A 905 4.73 44.40 -32.80
N ASN A 906 5.79 45.05 -32.37
CA ASN A 906 5.73 46.35 -31.72
C ASN A 906 5.70 47.49 -32.75
N ASN A 907 4.62 48.26 -32.76
CA ASN A 907 4.42 49.44 -33.56
C ASN A 907 4.30 50.64 -32.65
N ASP A 908 5.38 51.36 -32.39
CA ASP A 908 5.46 52.57 -31.56
C ASP A 908 4.83 52.42 -30.14
N GLY A 909 5.11 51.29 -29.47
CA GLY A 909 4.64 51.00 -28.13
C GLY A 909 3.33 50.24 -28.10
N VAL A 910 2.65 50.05 -29.22
CA VAL A 910 1.49 49.18 -29.36
C VAL A 910 1.91 47.86 -30.00
N TRP A 911 1.68 46.75 -29.27
CA TRP A 911 1.97 45.41 -29.77
C TRP A 911 0.74 44.88 -30.49
N GLU A 912 0.94 44.35 -31.73
CA GLU A 912 -0.14 43.94 -32.62
C GLU A 912 0.04 42.55 -33.21
N GLN A 913 -1.07 41.84 -33.35
CA GLN A 913 -1.18 40.54 -34.04
C GLN A 913 -2.44 40.49 -34.88
N ARG A 914 -2.31 40.15 -36.14
CA ARG A 914 -3.44 39.94 -37.06
C ARG A 914 -3.95 38.52 -36.97
N VAL A 915 -5.25 38.38 -36.80
CA VAL A 915 -5.98 37.09 -36.82
C VAL A 915 -6.72 37.01 -38.16
N LYS A 916 -6.30 36.08 -39.02
CA LYS A 916 -6.83 35.88 -40.36
C LYS A 916 -7.84 34.71 -40.42
N ASP A 917 -8.52 34.58 -41.58
CA ASP A 917 -9.49 33.54 -41.87
C ASP A 917 -10.69 33.50 -40.91
N LEU A 918 -11.03 34.67 -40.38
CA LEU A 918 -12.28 34.83 -39.60
C LEU A 918 -13.49 34.89 -40.53
N SER A 919 -14.66 34.65 -39.98
CA SER A 919 -15.95 34.98 -40.58
C SER A 919 -16.81 35.76 -39.58
N ILE A 920 -17.69 36.57 -40.08
CA ILE A 920 -18.64 37.32 -39.25
C ILE A 920 -19.38 36.34 -38.31
N GLY A 921 -19.46 36.68 -37.00
CA GLY A 921 -20.03 35.87 -35.94
C GLY A 921 -19.07 34.87 -35.26
N LYS A 922 -17.82 34.72 -35.75
CA LYS A 922 -16.82 33.88 -35.07
C LYS A 922 -16.23 34.60 -33.87
N THR A 923 -16.01 33.85 -32.80
CA THR A 923 -15.42 34.35 -31.57
C THR A 923 -13.95 33.98 -31.51
N VAL A 924 -13.09 34.92 -31.13
CA VAL A 924 -11.68 34.77 -30.79
C VAL A 924 -11.52 34.94 -29.31
N SER A 925 -11.09 33.91 -28.61
CA SER A 925 -10.68 33.99 -27.21
C SER A 925 -9.18 34.17 -27.15
N TYR A 926 -8.67 35.14 -26.38
CA TYR A 926 -7.26 35.47 -26.41
C TYR A 926 -6.78 36.08 -25.09
N TRP A 927 -5.46 35.94 -24.81
CA TRP A 927 -4.77 36.59 -23.67
C TRP A 927 -3.33 36.90 -24.07
N PHE A 928 -2.63 37.67 -23.25
CA PHE A 928 -1.27 38.10 -23.53
C PHE A 928 -0.32 37.71 -22.41
N THR A 929 0.90 37.33 -22.79
CA THR A 929 2.05 37.22 -21.90
C THR A 929 2.98 38.38 -22.21
N TYR A 930 3.38 39.16 -21.22
CA TYR A 930 4.23 40.34 -21.41
C TYR A 930 5.29 40.47 -20.34
N GLU A 931 6.39 41.14 -20.65
CA GLU A 931 7.46 41.43 -19.70
C GLU A 931 7.23 42.81 -19.04
N LYS A 932 7.46 42.91 -17.73
CA LYS A 932 7.49 44.16 -16.98
C LYS A 932 8.58 44.12 -15.92
N ALA A 933 9.55 45.02 -15.99
CA ALA A 933 10.69 45.14 -15.06
C ALA A 933 11.49 43.83 -14.89
N GLY A 934 11.71 43.08 -15.97
CA GLY A 934 12.47 41.82 -16.00
C GLY A 934 11.68 40.57 -15.58
N LEU A 935 10.39 40.69 -15.24
CA LEU A 935 9.51 39.60 -14.89
C LEU A 935 8.42 39.40 -15.94
N GLN A 936 7.96 38.17 -16.07
CA GLN A 936 6.89 37.77 -16.99
C GLN A 936 5.53 37.79 -16.27
N TYR A 937 4.53 38.34 -16.96
CA TYR A 937 3.13 38.42 -16.48
C TYR A 937 2.17 37.91 -17.54
N GLU A 938 1.02 37.42 -17.12
CA GLU A 938 -0.09 37.04 -18.00
C GLU A 938 -1.34 37.89 -17.73
N THR A 939 -2.09 38.19 -18.80
CA THR A 939 -3.40 38.85 -18.64
C THR A 939 -4.51 37.80 -18.41
N PRO A 940 -5.67 38.18 -17.85
CA PRO A 940 -6.87 37.40 -18.02
C PRO A 940 -7.20 37.15 -19.48
N SER A 941 -8.01 36.14 -19.75
CA SER A 941 -8.50 35.85 -21.10
C SER A 941 -9.59 36.87 -21.51
N PHE A 942 -9.49 37.36 -22.74
CA PHE A 942 -10.47 38.22 -23.39
C PHE A 942 -11.21 37.46 -24.49
N SER A 943 -12.37 37.98 -24.89
CA SER A 943 -13.17 37.39 -25.96
C SER A 943 -13.64 38.51 -26.93
N TYR A 944 -13.47 38.28 -28.21
CA TYR A 944 -13.88 39.14 -29.29
C TYR A 944 -14.75 38.40 -30.30
N THR A 945 -15.98 38.86 -30.53
CA THR A 945 -16.82 38.30 -31.58
C THR A 945 -16.68 39.17 -32.85
N HIS A 946 -16.24 38.57 -33.93
CA HIS A 946 -15.96 39.23 -35.20
C HIS A 946 -17.26 39.70 -35.86
N GLN A 947 -17.47 41.01 -35.91
CA GLN A 947 -18.65 41.62 -36.52
C GLN A 947 -18.34 42.99 -37.12
N GLN A 948 -19.07 43.33 -38.18
CA GLN A 948 -18.90 44.63 -38.89
C GLN A 948 -19.47 45.77 -38.04
N THR A 949 -18.67 46.77 -37.74
CA THR A 949 -19.16 48.02 -37.11
C THR A 949 -19.75 48.96 -38.16
N ALA A 950 -20.91 49.55 -37.87
CA ALA A 950 -21.47 50.58 -38.73
C ALA A 950 -20.55 51.81 -38.76
N SER A 951 -20.10 52.19 -39.96
CA SER A 951 -19.13 53.25 -40.24
C SER A 951 -19.68 54.61 -39.85
N THR A 952 -18.87 55.39 -39.11
CA THR A 952 -18.84 56.84 -39.25
C THR A 952 -17.52 57.21 -39.87
N THR A 953 -17.61 57.75 -41.11
CA THR A 953 -16.51 58.17 -41.96
C THR A 953 -15.67 59.28 -41.38
N THR A 954 -14.32 59.18 -41.44
CA THR A 954 -13.42 60.21 -41.88
C THR A 954 -12.13 59.59 -42.37
N ASP A 955 -11.75 60.01 -43.61
CA ASP A 955 -10.62 59.59 -44.38
C ASP A 955 -9.27 59.95 -43.76
N ALA A 956 -8.29 59.05 -43.93
CA ALA A 956 -6.89 59.40 -44.18
C ALA A 956 -6.11 58.19 -44.77
N PRO A 957 -5.07 58.35 -45.56
CA PRO A 957 -4.70 57.52 -46.71
C PRO A 957 -3.80 56.35 -46.36
N GLU A 958 -3.88 55.31 -47.22
CA GLU A 958 -3.04 54.11 -47.21
C GLU A 958 -1.56 54.43 -47.53
N LEU A 959 -0.66 53.75 -46.80
CA LEU A 959 0.73 53.53 -47.23
C LEU A 959 0.97 51.99 -47.29
N PRO A 960 1.74 51.51 -48.27
CA PRO A 960 1.87 50.07 -48.59
C PRO A 960 2.81 49.32 -47.62
N LEU A 961 2.45 48.11 -47.30
CA LEU A 961 3.19 47.18 -46.43
C LEU A 961 4.22 46.35 -47.22
N PRO A 962 5.40 46.03 -46.69
CA PRO A 962 6.26 45.00 -47.20
C PRO A 962 5.83 43.61 -46.71
N SER A 963 5.85 42.65 -47.62
CA SER A 963 5.64 41.25 -47.37
C SER A 963 6.84 40.61 -46.68
N VAL A 964 6.61 39.85 -45.59
CA VAL A 964 7.62 38.96 -45.00
C VAL A 964 7.00 37.57 -44.85
N ASP A 965 7.61 36.59 -45.52
CA ASP A 965 7.28 35.19 -45.42
C ASP A 965 7.74 34.57 -44.08
N PRO A 966 7.08 33.54 -43.59
CA PRO A 966 7.43 32.91 -42.33
C PRO A 966 8.62 31.97 -42.48
N VAL A 967 9.66 32.19 -41.69
CA VAL A 967 10.77 31.25 -41.53
C VAL A 967 10.41 30.26 -40.40
N PHE A 968 10.26 29.00 -40.76
CA PHE A 968 10.28 27.87 -39.85
C PHE A 968 11.71 27.65 -39.34
N ASP A 969 11.91 27.55 -38.09
CA ASP A 969 13.03 26.80 -37.56
C ASP A 969 12.58 25.82 -36.46
N LYS A 970 12.87 24.57 -36.77
CA LYS A 970 12.81 23.46 -35.79
C LYS A 970 14.23 23.25 -35.31
N THR A 971 14.49 23.30 -34.03
CA THR A 971 15.34 22.36 -33.27
C THR A 971 15.77 22.99 -31.93
N SER A 972 15.42 22.40 -30.87
CA SER A 972 16.13 21.72 -29.78
C SER A 972 15.24 21.60 -28.56
#